data_5afb838380935e7b71ced93c908b94d1
#
_entry.id   5afb838380935e7b71ced93c908b94d1
#
_cell.length_a   1.000
_cell.length_b   1.000
_cell.length_c   1.000
_cell.angle_alpha   90.00
_cell.angle_beta   90.00
_cell.angle_gamma   90.00
#
_symmetry.space_group_name_H-M   'P 1'
#
loop_
_entity.id
_entity.type
_entity.pdbx_description
1 polymer ?
#
loop_
_entity_poly.entity_id
_entity_poly.type
_entity_poly.pdbx_seq_one_letter_code
_entity_poly.pdbx_strand_id
1 'polypeptide(L)'
;MTLTELQQKLREQIRVAARETFGVELQQVNAETPPRAELGDLAFPVSFELAKLIKQATGEKQNPRNIAEKLKTQLEDIDEVSRVEIAGAGYINVFYDRAKLLGMFAVPTQPDNEALDRPKKMVEHTSINPNKAAHIGHVRNAVLGDTFVRILKAAGDRIEVQNYIDNTGVQVADVVVGFLHLEQMDLDQIKALDASLGKDYTFDYYCWDLYTKVGLYYRDGIAAAAMNPEKVKLRNEVLHALEEGGTNPIAQLADYVATRNVECILDTMERLGIRYDLLARESDILHLHFWERAFTLMQEAGVIRKETEGRHAGCWVMPFESHTGTDEHESDKIIVRSNGTVTYTGKDIAYQLWKLGRLGLDFHYRIFRSYEVGHVLWSTQTETEAAGTDRPHFGGGVTVYNVIDSRQSYPQEIVARGVAAVVPEIGEDASIHFSYEMVALSPAACEELGIELSEEDRARPYIVMSGRKGLGVKADDLINQLEAGALAEVEKRNPELSEADKKATAHEVAVAALRYFLLKFTRNTVIAFDFKEALSFEGETGPYCQYAAVRTNSIFRKLPDETVAASDTLIKQIAGDSAMQSRVAEVLSGEGGTEIWSLVMLSQQLDEVIVQCRNSAEPANLAKYTFSLARAFSRFYHDHRILTEQDDVRRSVLIAVTKIIRTQLTTALGILGINVPEQM
;
A
#
# COMPACT_ATOMS: atom_id res chain seq x y z
N MET A 1 -25.53 -10.50 -2.38
CA MET A 1 -25.65 -9.03 -2.64
C MET A 1 -24.93 -8.30 -1.53
N THR A 2 -24.06 -7.36 -1.87
CA THR A 2 -23.34 -6.47 -0.96
C THR A 2 -24.15 -5.21 -0.67
N LEU A 3 -23.76 -4.45 0.35
CA LEU A 3 -24.37 -3.14 0.62
C LEU A 3 -24.20 -2.17 -0.57
N THR A 4 -23.05 -2.21 -1.21
CA THR A 4 -22.74 -1.39 -2.39
C THR A 4 -23.66 -1.71 -3.56
N GLU A 5 -23.92 -2.99 -3.82
CA GLU A 5 -24.88 -3.43 -4.87
C GLU A 5 -26.31 -2.98 -4.55
N LEU A 6 -26.73 -3.07 -3.28
CA LEU A 6 -28.04 -2.56 -2.87
C LEU A 6 -28.18 -1.05 -3.07
N GLN A 7 -27.16 -0.30 -2.65
CA GLN A 7 -27.15 1.15 -2.85
C GLN A 7 -27.15 1.53 -4.34
N GLN A 8 -26.46 0.74 -5.19
CA GLN A 8 -26.46 0.95 -6.63
C GLN A 8 -27.84 0.66 -7.23
N LYS A 9 -28.52 -0.40 -6.78
CA LYS A 9 -29.89 -0.77 -7.16
C LYS A 9 -30.86 0.39 -6.82
N LEU A 10 -30.75 0.96 -5.62
CA LEU A 10 -31.57 2.10 -5.19
C LEU A 10 -31.30 3.36 -6.04
N ARG A 11 -30.04 3.68 -6.34
CA ARG A 11 -29.68 4.82 -7.21
C ARG A 11 -30.25 4.64 -8.63
N GLU A 12 -30.16 3.44 -9.17
CA GLU A 12 -30.68 3.15 -10.52
C GLU A 12 -32.21 3.25 -10.57
N GLN A 13 -32.90 2.74 -9.54
CA GLN A 13 -34.35 2.89 -9.44
C GLN A 13 -34.79 4.36 -9.40
N ILE A 14 -34.05 5.21 -8.66
CA ILE A 14 -34.27 6.66 -8.64
C ILE A 14 -34.06 7.29 -10.03
N ARG A 15 -33.04 6.86 -10.80
CA ARG A 15 -32.81 7.38 -12.16
C ARG A 15 -33.94 6.98 -13.08
N VAL A 16 -34.37 5.73 -13.05
CA VAL A 16 -35.49 5.23 -13.85
C VAL A 16 -36.75 6.01 -13.50
N ALA A 17 -37.07 6.13 -12.21
CA ALA A 17 -38.24 6.88 -11.75
C ALA A 17 -38.20 8.37 -12.12
N ALA A 18 -37.03 9.01 -12.08
CA ALA A 18 -36.85 10.41 -12.48
C ALA A 18 -37.11 10.59 -13.98
N ARG A 19 -36.62 9.71 -14.82
CA ARG A 19 -36.87 9.74 -16.27
C ARG A 19 -38.32 9.48 -16.61
N GLU A 20 -38.93 8.45 -16.01
CA GLU A 20 -40.31 8.03 -16.34
C GLU A 20 -41.36 9.01 -15.79
N THR A 21 -41.16 9.54 -14.56
CA THR A 21 -42.15 10.39 -13.90
C THR A 21 -42.01 11.85 -14.25
N PHE A 22 -40.79 12.34 -14.49
CA PHE A 22 -40.51 13.77 -14.67
C PHE A 22 -39.85 14.11 -16.01
N GLY A 23 -39.47 13.10 -16.82
CA GLY A 23 -38.77 13.32 -18.10
C GLY A 23 -37.37 13.92 -17.93
N VAL A 24 -36.73 13.74 -16.76
CA VAL A 24 -35.42 14.29 -16.41
C VAL A 24 -34.40 13.18 -16.26
N GLU A 25 -33.24 13.32 -16.93
CA GLU A 25 -32.12 12.43 -16.83
C GLU A 25 -31.18 12.90 -15.72
N LEU A 26 -30.90 12.03 -14.75
CA LEU A 26 -29.93 12.28 -13.67
C LEU A 26 -28.59 11.64 -14.02
N GLN A 27 -27.54 12.44 -14.06
CA GLN A 27 -26.18 11.92 -14.29
C GLN A 27 -25.65 11.16 -13.07
N GLN A 28 -25.93 11.67 -11.87
CA GLN A 28 -25.53 11.08 -10.60
C GLN A 28 -26.65 11.19 -9.57
N VAL A 29 -26.79 10.17 -8.73
CA VAL A 29 -27.70 10.18 -7.57
C VAL A 29 -26.86 10.11 -6.30
N ASN A 30 -26.78 11.21 -5.58
CA ASN A 30 -26.08 11.31 -4.31
C ASN A 30 -26.90 10.62 -3.21
N ALA A 31 -26.21 9.88 -2.34
CA ALA A 31 -26.78 9.27 -1.15
C ALA A 31 -25.93 9.63 0.06
N GLU A 32 -26.58 9.80 1.20
CA GLU A 32 -25.95 10.18 2.46
C GLU A 32 -26.37 9.21 3.56
N THR A 33 -25.47 8.95 4.51
CA THR A 33 -25.86 8.25 5.74
C THR A 33 -26.49 9.25 6.70
N PRO A 34 -27.74 9.03 7.16
CA PRO A 34 -28.37 9.90 8.14
C PRO A 34 -27.53 10.01 9.42
N PRO A 35 -27.55 11.18 10.10
CA PRO A 35 -26.73 11.37 11.31
C PRO A 35 -27.18 10.54 12.51
N ARG A 36 -28.36 9.97 12.47
CA ARG A 36 -28.92 9.07 13.49
C ARG A 36 -29.72 7.95 12.85
N ALA A 37 -29.60 6.73 13.37
CA ALA A 37 -30.25 5.54 12.83
C ALA A 37 -31.78 5.59 12.84
N GLU A 38 -32.39 6.41 13.72
CA GLU A 38 -33.84 6.63 13.73
C GLU A 38 -34.35 7.40 12.51
N LEU A 39 -33.44 8.08 11.78
CA LEU A 39 -33.78 8.80 10.55
C LEU A 39 -33.66 7.94 9.29
N GLY A 40 -33.23 6.70 9.41
CA GLY A 40 -33.06 5.76 8.30
C GLY A 40 -31.64 5.23 8.18
N ASP A 41 -31.46 4.26 7.29
CA ASP A 41 -30.18 3.64 6.99
C ASP A 41 -29.46 4.33 5.82
N LEU A 42 -30.24 4.96 4.89
CA LEU A 42 -29.73 5.74 3.76
C LEU A 42 -30.67 6.90 3.46
N ALA A 43 -30.14 8.04 3.03
CA ALA A 43 -30.93 9.23 2.65
C ALA A 43 -30.55 9.74 1.26
N PHE A 44 -31.55 10.16 0.49
CA PHE A 44 -31.37 10.75 -0.84
C PHE A 44 -31.89 12.20 -0.86
N PRO A 45 -31.03 13.20 -1.06
CA PRO A 45 -31.42 14.59 -1.24
C PRO A 45 -31.87 14.91 -2.69
N VAL A 46 -32.02 13.90 -3.53
CA VAL A 46 -32.26 14.00 -4.99
C VAL A 46 -33.46 14.82 -5.39
N SER A 47 -34.50 14.91 -4.55
CA SER A 47 -35.71 15.69 -4.82
C SER A 47 -35.44 17.20 -4.98
N PHE A 48 -34.42 17.74 -4.32
CA PHE A 48 -34.01 19.13 -4.46
C PHE A 48 -33.34 19.40 -5.80
N GLU A 49 -32.52 18.45 -6.26
CA GLU A 49 -31.87 18.50 -7.58
C GLU A 49 -32.91 18.36 -8.69
N LEU A 50 -33.82 17.39 -8.59
CA LEU A 50 -34.91 17.19 -9.53
C LEU A 50 -35.81 18.42 -9.64
N ALA A 51 -36.19 19.08 -8.52
CA ALA A 51 -36.97 20.29 -8.55
C ALA A 51 -36.30 21.43 -9.36
N LYS A 52 -34.97 21.52 -9.30
CA LYS A 52 -34.18 22.48 -10.08
C LYS A 52 -34.15 22.08 -11.56
N LEU A 53 -33.92 20.83 -11.89
CA LEU A 53 -33.85 20.34 -13.26
C LEU A 53 -35.22 20.40 -13.96
N ILE A 54 -36.31 20.04 -13.27
CA ILE A 54 -37.69 20.15 -13.80
C ILE A 54 -38.03 21.62 -14.13
N LYS A 55 -37.68 22.56 -13.22
CA LYS A 55 -37.88 23.98 -13.48
C LYS A 55 -37.09 24.47 -14.70
N GLN A 56 -35.88 23.96 -14.90
CA GLN A 56 -35.07 24.32 -16.08
C GLN A 56 -35.65 23.74 -17.37
N ALA A 57 -36.19 22.53 -17.35
CA ALA A 57 -36.76 21.86 -18.52
C ALA A 57 -38.16 22.32 -18.89
N THR A 58 -39.02 22.61 -17.91
CA THR A 58 -40.44 22.89 -18.13
C THR A 58 -40.86 24.32 -17.80
N GLY A 59 -40.05 25.07 -17.07
CA GLY A 59 -40.38 26.39 -16.51
C GLY A 59 -41.25 26.31 -15.24
N GLU A 60 -41.77 25.15 -14.88
CA GLU A 60 -42.66 24.97 -13.73
C GLU A 60 -41.88 24.68 -12.44
N LYS A 61 -42.23 25.39 -11.35
CA LYS A 61 -41.65 25.15 -10.04
C LYS A 61 -42.40 24.03 -9.32
N GLN A 62 -41.76 22.89 -9.11
CA GLN A 62 -42.32 21.81 -8.29
C GLN A 62 -41.75 21.84 -6.87
N ASN A 63 -42.59 21.40 -5.89
CA ASN A 63 -42.17 21.28 -4.50
C ASN A 63 -41.31 19.99 -4.34
N PRO A 64 -40.08 20.07 -3.82
CA PRO A 64 -39.24 18.89 -3.60
C PRO A 64 -39.93 17.78 -2.80
N ARG A 65 -40.77 18.12 -1.81
CA ARG A 65 -41.53 17.12 -1.05
C ARG A 65 -42.50 16.35 -1.92
N ASN A 66 -43.17 16.96 -2.88
CA ASN A 66 -44.08 16.27 -3.80
C ASN A 66 -43.33 15.39 -4.79
N ILE A 67 -42.12 15.78 -5.18
CA ILE A 67 -41.21 14.92 -5.97
C ILE A 67 -40.80 13.70 -5.17
N ALA A 68 -40.39 13.91 -3.91
CA ALA A 68 -39.99 12.84 -3.00
C ALA A 68 -41.12 11.80 -2.78
N GLU A 69 -42.39 12.26 -2.59
CA GLU A 69 -43.56 11.37 -2.42
C GLU A 69 -43.81 10.49 -3.67
N LYS A 70 -43.53 11.00 -4.87
CA LYS A 70 -43.67 10.21 -6.12
C LYS A 70 -42.55 9.18 -6.28
N LEU A 71 -41.32 9.49 -5.82
CA LEU A 71 -40.20 8.57 -5.85
C LEU A 71 -40.31 7.50 -4.77
N LYS A 72 -40.94 7.81 -3.64
CA LYS A 72 -41.12 6.92 -2.49
C LYS A 72 -41.68 5.57 -2.88
N THR A 73 -42.81 5.56 -3.62
CA THR A 73 -43.49 4.33 -4.04
C THR A 73 -42.60 3.39 -4.81
N GLN A 74 -41.75 3.90 -5.67
CA GLN A 74 -40.83 3.10 -6.49
C GLN A 74 -39.69 2.46 -5.64
N LEU A 75 -39.33 3.08 -4.52
CA LEU A 75 -38.31 2.56 -3.61
C LEU A 75 -38.90 1.57 -2.62
N GLU A 76 -40.17 1.70 -2.23
CA GLU A 76 -40.89 0.76 -1.36
C GLU A 76 -41.14 -0.59 -2.03
N ASP A 77 -41.11 -0.66 -3.35
CA ASP A 77 -41.25 -1.92 -4.12
C ASP A 77 -39.95 -2.77 -4.12
N ILE A 78 -38.84 -2.25 -3.54
CA ILE A 78 -37.59 -2.98 -3.46
C ILE A 78 -37.61 -3.93 -2.26
N ASP A 79 -37.42 -5.19 -2.51
CA ASP A 79 -37.51 -6.29 -1.53
C ASP A 79 -36.67 -6.11 -0.26
N GLU A 80 -35.53 -5.40 -0.36
CA GLU A 80 -34.60 -5.14 0.73
C GLU A 80 -34.90 -3.88 1.53
N VAL A 81 -35.98 -3.16 1.15
CA VAL A 81 -36.46 -1.94 1.81
C VAL A 81 -37.67 -2.30 2.67
N SER A 82 -37.63 -1.95 3.95
CA SER A 82 -38.77 -2.15 4.86
C SER A 82 -39.79 -1.00 4.80
N ARG A 83 -39.31 0.24 4.65
CA ARG A 83 -40.13 1.44 4.51
C ARG A 83 -39.30 2.61 4.00
N VAL A 84 -39.99 3.62 3.45
CA VAL A 84 -39.42 4.89 3.03
C VAL A 84 -40.14 6.04 3.71
N GLU A 85 -39.43 7.00 4.29
CA GLU A 85 -39.99 8.18 4.95
C GLU A 85 -39.50 9.46 4.28
N ILE A 86 -40.39 10.43 4.15
CA ILE A 86 -40.03 11.76 3.62
C ILE A 86 -39.77 12.71 4.78
N ALA A 87 -38.52 13.12 4.96
CA ALA A 87 -38.10 14.01 6.03
C ALA A 87 -37.93 15.45 5.54
N GLY A 88 -38.29 16.39 6.40
CA GLY A 88 -38.11 17.83 6.14
C GLY A 88 -38.76 18.29 4.83
N ALA A 89 -38.02 19.04 4.02
CA ALA A 89 -38.50 19.64 2.78
C ALA A 89 -38.42 18.70 1.56
N GLY A 90 -38.02 17.42 1.74
CA GLY A 90 -37.98 16.47 0.64
C GLY A 90 -36.80 15.46 0.66
N TYR A 91 -36.17 15.24 1.80
CA TYR A 91 -35.24 14.11 1.95
C TYR A 91 -36.00 12.77 1.88
N ILE A 92 -35.49 11.81 1.12
CA ILE A 92 -36.03 10.47 1.02
C ILE A 92 -35.18 9.56 1.89
N ASN A 93 -35.70 9.18 3.04
CA ASN A 93 -35.01 8.31 4.01
C ASN A 93 -35.47 6.87 3.82
N VAL A 94 -34.55 5.99 3.51
CA VAL A 94 -34.75 4.56 3.28
C VAL A 94 -34.38 3.79 4.53
N PHE A 95 -35.27 2.91 4.98
CA PHE A 95 -35.05 1.94 6.06
C PHE A 95 -34.94 0.55 5.44
N TYR A 96 -33.86 -0.12 5.71
CA TYR A 96 -33.63 -1.48 5.20
C TYR A 96 -34.44 -2.54 5.95
N ASP A 97 -34.73 -3.64 5.29
CA ASP A 97 -35.16 -4.88 5.96
C ASP A 97 -33.93 -5.51 6.65
N ARG A 98 -33.73 -5.15 7.93
CA ARG A 98 -32.56 -5.54 8.72
C ARG A 98 -32.41 -7.05 8.85
N ALA A 99 -33.53 -7.78 8.98
CA ALA A 99 -33.51 -9.23 9.10
C ALA A 99 -33.06 -9.89 7.80
N LYS A 100 -33.63 -9.46 6.68
CA LYS A 100 -33.27 -9.96 5.35
C LYS A 100 -31.80 -9.68 5.02
N LEU A 101 -31.34 -8.44 5.27
CA LEU A 101 -29.94 -8.07 5.01
C LEU A 101 -28.96 -8.80 5.93
N LEU A 102 -29.28 -9.01 7.21
CA LEU A 102 -28.43 -9.82 8.09
C LEU A 102 -28.23 -11.23 7.51
N GLY A 103 -29.31 -11.86 7.01
CA GLY A 103 -29.25 -13.16 6.35
C GLY A 103 -28.35 -13.16 5.11
N MET A 104 -28.40 -12.08 4.32
CA MET A 104 -27.57 -11.92 3.12
C MET A 104 -26.10 -11.71 3.45
N PHE A 105 -25.80 -10.83 4.40
CA PHE A 105 -24.42 -10.50 4.80
C PHE A 105 -23.72 -11.64 5.55
N ALA A 106 -24.46 -12.56 6.16
CA ALA A 106 -23.91 -13.74 6.82
C ALA A 106 -23.39 -14.81 5.85
N VAL A 107 -23.74 -14.71 4.56
CA VAL A 107 -23.25 -15.63 3.52
C VAL A 107 -22.03 -15.01 2.85
N PRO A 108 -20.86 -15.70 2.86
CA PRO A 108 -19.66 -15.19 2.19
C PRO A 108 -19.90 -14.98 0.69
N THR A 109 -19.55 -13.82 0.18
CA THR A 109 -19.46 -13.58 -1.26
C THR A 109 -18.23 -14.28 -1.82
N GLN A 110 -18.37 -14.98 -2.96
CA GLN A 110 -17.23 -15.56 -3.64
C GLN A 110 -16.41 -14.44 -4.32
N PRO A 111 -15.08 -14.51 -4.28
CA PRO A 111 -14.25 -13.56 -5.02
C PRO A 111 -14.53 -13.66 -6.53
N ASP A 112 -14.57 -12.50 -7.17
CA ASP A 112 -14.71 -12.36 -8.61
C ASP A 112 -13.47 -12.92 -9.33
N ASN A 113 -13.63 -13.96 -10.12
CA ASN A 113 -12.54 -14.59 -10.88
C ASN A 113 -12.20 -13.86 -12.20
N GLU A 114 -12.85 -12.73 -12.51
CA GLU A 114 -12.63 -11.99 -13.77
C GLU A 114 -11.39 -11.07 -13.76
N ALA A 115 -10.61 -11.06 -12.68
CA ALA A 115 -9.43 -10.19 -12.56
C ALA A 115 -8.35 -10.42 -13.65
N LEU A 116 -8.29 -11.61 -14.25
CA LEU A 116 -7.28 -11.96 -15.26
C LEU A 116 -7.50 -11.23 -16.60
N ASP A 117 -8.74 -10.86 -16.93
CA ASP A 117 -9.08 -10.18 -18.19
C ASP A 117 -9.00 -8.66 -18.08
N ARG A 118 -8.76 -8.11 -16.88
CA ARG A 118 -8.64 -6.67 -16.67
C ARG A 118 -7.28 -6.14 -17.14
N PRO A 119 -7.22 -4.87 -17.62
CA PRO A 119 -5.95 -4.24 -17.97
C PRO A 119 -4.97 -4.27 -16.79
N LYS A 120 -3.74 -4.67 -17.06
CA LYS A 120 -2.69 -4.79 -16.05
C LYS A 120 -2.23 -3.40 -15.57
N LYS A 121 -2.13 -3.21 -14.26
CA LYS A 121 -1.47 -2.09 -13.62
C LYS A 121 -0.18 -2.56 -12.95
N MET A 122 0.74 -1.64 -12.75
CA MET A 122 2.04 -1.93 -12.14
C MET A 122 2.25 -1.06 -10.92
N VAL A 123 2.86 -1.64 -9.89
CA VAL A 123 3.31 -0.89 -8.71
C VAL A 123 4.79 -1.19 -8.51
N GLU A 124 5.61 -0.16 -8.64
CA GLU A 124 7.02 -0.23 -8.29
C GLU A 124 7.20 0.37 -6.90
N HIS A 125 7.80 -0.40 -6.00
CA HIS A 125 8.09 0.07 -4.65
C HIS A 125 9.34 -0.58 -4.07
N THR A 126 9.74 -0.11 -2.92
CA THR A 126 10.96 -0.49 -2.19
C THR A 126 12.19 0.13 -2.83
N SER A 127 12.61 -0.29 -4.01
CA SER A 127 13.68 0.32 -4.84
C SER A 127 14.89 0.79 -4.02
N ILE A 128 15.41 -0.09 -3.15
CA ILE A 128 16.53 0.19 -2.24
C ILE A 128 17.83 -0.04 -3.01
N ASN A 129 18.74 0.95 -2.94
CA ASN A 129 20.08 0.77 -3.49
C ASN A 129 20.80 -0.41 -2.81
N PRO A 130 21.30 -1.40 -3.55
CA PRO A 130 21.81 -2.65 -3.01
C PRO A 130 23.26 -2.51 -2.51
N ASN A 131 23.47 -1.59 -1.58
CA ASN A 131 24.78 -1.24 -1.02
C ASN A 131 24.92 -1.47 0.48
N LYS A 132 23.82 -1.68 1.19
CA LYS A 132 23.78 -1.88 2.63
C LYS A 132 22.40 -2.28 3.11
N ALA A 133 22.25 -2.61 4.39
CA ALA A 133 20.97 -2.93 5.03
C ALA A 133 19.88 -1.89 4.83
N ALA A 134 18.64 -2.35 4.77
CA ALA A 134 17.46 -1.50 4.76
C ALA A 134 17.36 -0.67 6.07
N HIS A 135 16.71 0.49 6.01
CA HIS A 135 16.41 1.33 7.18
C HIS A 135 14.91 1.64 7.25
N ILE A 136 14.46 2.25 8.35
CA ILE A 136 13.04 2.54 8.61
C ILE A 136 12.36 3.33 7.47
N GLY A 137 13.08 4.24 6.79
CA GLY A 137 12.54 4.95 5.62
C GLY A 137 12.21 4.02 4.45
N HIS A 138 13.05 2.99 4.23
CA HIS A 138 12.79 1.95 3.24
C HIS A 138 11.61 1.08 3.65
N VAL A 139 11.48 0.76 4.94
CA VAL A 139 10.32 0.02 5.47
C VAL A 139 9.02 0.77 5.22
N ARG A 140 8.99 2.10 5.40
CA ARG A 140 7.80 2.91 5.09
C ARG A 140 7.41 2.80 3.62
N ASN A 141 8.37 2.93 2.71
CA ASN A 141 8.13 2.76 1.28
C ASN A 141 7.53 1.37 0.97
N ALA A 142 8.20 0.32 1.46
CA ALA A 142 7.81 -1.06 1.22
C ALA A 142 6.40 -1.37 1.79
N VAL A 143 6.09 -0.91 3.01
CA VAL A 143 4.79 -1.11 3.66
C VAL A 143 3.67 -0.35 2.92
N LEU A 144 3.92 0.90 2.51
CA LEU A 144 2.96 1.68 1.72
C LEU A 144 2.68 1.03 0.37
N GLY A 145 3.75 0.63 -0.34
CA GLY A 145 3.66 -0.01 -1.66
C GLY A 145 2.92 -1.34 -1.60
N ASP A 146 3.32 -2.25 -0.72
CA ASP A 146 2.67 -3.55 -0.54
C ASP A 146 1.20 -3.42 -0.12
N THR A 147 0.89 -2.51 0.80
CA THR A 147 -0.50 -2.27 1.21
C THR A 147 -1.33 -1.73 0.05
N PHE A 148 -0.79 -0.81 -0.76
CA PHE A 148 -1.49 -0.31 -1.93
C PHE A 148 -1.70 -1.40 -3.00
N VAL A 149 -0.71 -2.27 -3.22
CA VAL A 149 -0.87 -3.49 -4.05
C VAL A 149 -2.03 -4.35 -3.58
N ARG A 150 -2.12 -4.60 -2.26
CA ARG A 150 -3.21 -5.41 -1.67
C ARG A 150 -4.57 -4.72 -1.82
N ILE A 151 -4.64 -3.40 -1.66
CA ILE A 151 -5.86 -2.59 -1.91
C ILE A 151 -6.31 -2.72 -3.37
N LEU A 152 -5.39 -2.55 -4.32
CA LEU A 152 -5.68 -2.66 -5.74
C LEU A 152 -6.17 -4.07 -6.12
N LYS A 153 -5.52 -5.12 -5.60
CA LYS A 153 -5.95 -6.52 -5.78
C LYS A 153 -7.32 -6.78 -5.16
N ALA A 154 -7.60 -6.26 -3.96
CA ALA A 154 -8.90 -6.36 -3.31
C ALA A 154 -10.00 -5.61 -4.08
N ALA A 155 -9.66 -4.51 -4.78
CA ALA A 155 -10.55 -3.81 -5.70
C ALA A 155 -10.72 -4.53 -7.06
N GLY A 156 -10.11 -5.71 -7.25
CA GLY A 156 -10.19 -6.53 -8.45
C GLY A 156 -9.24 -6.10 -9.57
N ASP A 157 -8.25 -5.25 -9.33
CA ASP A 157 -7.25 -4.89 -10.34
C ASP A 157 -6.23 -6.02 -10.54
N ARG A 158 -5.79 -6.21 -11.79
CA ARG A 158 -4.66 -7.09 -12.14
C ARG A 158 -3.36 -6.33 -11.92
N ILE A 159 -2.52 -6.79 -10.99
CA ILE A 159 -1.32 -6.06 -10.55
C ILE A 159 -0.06 -6.88 -10.81
N GLU A 160 0.98 -6.19 -11.34
CA GLU A 160 2.37 -6.63 -11.36
C GLU A 160 3.17 -5.78 -10.38
N VAL A 161 3.97 -6.42 -9.51
CA VAL A 161 4.76 -5.77 -8.46
C VAL A 161 6.23 -5.80 -8.82
N GLN A 162 6.84 -4.62 -8.93
CA GLN A 162 8.26 -4.48 -9.29
C GLN A 162 9.07 -3.85 -8.16
N ASN A 163 10.35 -4.25 -8.09
CA ASN A 163 11.37 -3.64 -7.25
C ASN A 163 12.57 -3.32 -8.15
N TYR A 164 12.87 -2.03 -8.31
CA TYR A 164 13.99 -1.55 -9.12
C TYR A 164 15.30 -1.67 -8.35
N ILE A 165 16.32 -2.22 -8.99
CA ILE A 165 17.63 -2.50 -8.40
C ILE A 165 18.69 -1.62 -9.09
N ASP A 166 19.04 -0.50 -8.46
CA ASP A 166 20.14 0.39 -8.87
C ASP A 166 21.50 -0.24 -8.54
N ASN A 167 21.89 -1.26 -9.30
CA ASN A 167 23.14 -1.99 -9.11
C ASN A 167 24.35 -1.36 -9.82
N THR A 168 24.17 -0.24 -10.51
CA THR A 168 25.24 0.52 -11.19
C THR A 168 25.48 1.90 -10.59
N GLY A 169 24.76 2.24 -9.53
CA GLY A 169 24.79 3.57 -8.93
C GLY A 169 25.99 3.86 -8.06
N VAL A 170 26.14 5.15 -7.74
CA VAL A 170 27.23 5.70 -6.91
C VAL A 170 27.36 5.00 -5.55
N GLN A 171 26.24 4.56 -4.96
CA GLN A 171 26.26 3.96 -3.62
C GLN A 171 26.85 2.55 -3.63
N VAL A 172 26.61 1.78 -4.67
CA VAL A 172 27.28 0.48 -4.88
C VAL A 172 28.75 0.68 -5.15
N ALA A 173 29.10 1.63 -6.01
CA ALA A 173 30.49 1.97 -6.31
C ALA A 173 31.27 2.36 -5.04
N ASP A 174 30.65 3.10 -4.12
CA ASP A 174 31.28 3.46 -2.83
C ASP A 174 31.63 2.22 -1.98
N VAL A 175 30.73 1.24 -1.89
CA VAL A 175 31.01 -0.01 -1.15
C VAL A 175 32.13 -0.81 -1.83
N VAL A 176 32.12 -0.87 -3.17
CA VAL A 176 33.16 -1.52 -3.95
C VAL A 176 34.53 -0.86 -3.72
N VAL A 177 34.59 0.48 -3.70
CA VAL A 177 35.81 1.23 -3.33
C VAL A 177 36.23 0.85 -1.89
N GLY A 178 35.28 0.68 -0.97
CA GLY A 178 35.56 0.22 0.38
C GLY A 178 36.28 -1.13 0.41
N PHE A 179 35.75 -2.13 -0.28
CA PHE A 179 36.37 -3.44 -0.36
C PHE A 179 37.75 -3.41 -1.01
N LEU A 180 37.88 -2.74 -2.18
CA LEU A 180 39.12 -2.70 -2.95
C LEU A 180 40.24 -1.90 -2.28
N HIS A 181 39.94 -0.75 -1.68
CA HIS A 181 40.96 0.24 -1.27
C HIS A 181 41.09 0.42 0.23
N LEU A 182 40.05 0.12 1.05
CA LEU A 182 40.15 0.15 2.51
C LEU A 182 40.47 -1.24 3.07
N GLU A 183 39.66 -2.25 2.66
CA GLU A 183 39.81 -3.62 3.15
C GLU A 183 40.83 -4.43 2.32
N GLN A 184 41.19 -3.94 1.11
CA GLN A 184 42.13 -4.58 0.17
C GLN A 184 41.75 -6.04 -0.17
N MET A 185 40.45 -6.27 -0.37
CA MET A 185 39.88 -7.59 -0.67
C MET A 185 39.53 -7.75 -2.15
N ASP A 186 39.82 -8.93 -2.67
CA ASP A 186 39.31 -9.39 -3.95
C ASP A 186 37.96 -10.13 -3.78
N LEU A 187 37.37 -10.55 -4.90
CA LEU A 187 36.05 -11.21 -4.90
C LEU A 187 36.02 -12.51 -4.06
N ASP A 188 37.10 -13.32 -4.12
CA ASP A 188 37.12 -14.59 -3.39
C ASP A 188 37.25 -14.36 -1.87
N GLN A 189 37.99 -13.36 -1.47
CA GLN A 189 38.09 -12.92 -0.06
C GLN A 189 36.76 -12.37 0.45
N ILE A 190 36.02 -11.61 -0.37
CA ILE A 190 34.68 -11.11 -0.02
C ILE A 190 33.69 -12.26 0.13
N LYS A 191 33.71 -13.25 -0.76
CA LYS A 191 32.88 -14.47 -0.62
C LYS A 191 33.20 -15.25 0.64
N ALA A 192 34.49 -15.37 0.98
CA ALA A 192 34.92 -16.02 2.21
C ALA A 192 34.48 -15.26 3.46
N LEU A 193 34.56 -13.93 3.43
CA LEU A 193 34.01 -13.07 4.47
C LEU A 193 32.52 -13.28 4.65
N ASP A 194 31.71 -13.17 3.58
CA ASP A 194 30.26 -13.37 3.60
C ASP A 194 29.89 -14.73 4.22
N ALA A 195 30.57 -15.81 3.79
CA ALA A 195 30.35 -17.15 4.32
C ALA A 195 30.72 -17.29 5.82
N SER A 196 31.56 -16.40 6.36
CA SER A 196 31.98 -16.40 7.78
C SER A 196 31.02 -15.62 8.69
N LEU A 197 30.14 -14.79 8.12
CA LEU A 197 29.21 -13.95 8.89
C LEU A 197 28.08 -14.78 9.48
N GLY A 198 27.58 -14.35 10.64
CA GLY A 198 26.47 -15.00 11.34
C GLY A 198 25.12 -14.39 11.02
N LYS A 199 24.05 -14.97 11.60
CA LYS A 199 22.69 -14.50 11.41
C LYS A 199 22.43 -13.12 12.06
N ASP A 200 23.18 -12.79 13.10
CA ASP A 200 23.03 -11.54 13.85
C ASP A 200 23.85 -10.37 13.24
N TYR A 201 24.76 -10.68 12.32
CA TYR A 201 25.59 -9.70 11.61
C TYR A 201 25.79 -10.17 10.18
N THR A 202 24.86 -9.78 9.32
CA THR A 202 24.74 -10.21 7.92
C THR A 202 25.63 -9.39 6.98
N PHE A 203 25.71 -9.79 5.71
CA PHE A 203 26.56 -9.12 4.72
C PHE A 203 26.18 -7.65 4.50
N ASP A 204 24.91 -7.33 4.48
CA ASP A 204 24.40 -5.96 4.35
C ASP A 204 24.68 -5.08 5.59
N TYR A 205 24.80 -5.69 6.79
CA TYR A 205 25.31 -5.02 8.00
C TYR A 205 26.78 -4.68 7.87
N TYR A 206 27.58 -5.63 7.37
CA TYR A 206 28.98 -5.36 7.09
C TYR A 206 29.15 -4.23 6.07
N CYS A 207 28.39 -4.28 4.98
CA CYS A 207 28.37 -3.23 3.95
C CYS A 207 27.90 -1.89 4.50
N TRP A 208 26.97 -1.86 5.49
CA TRP A 208 26.57 -0.63 6.18
C TRP A 208 27.74 0.04 6.89
N ASP A 209 28.48 -0.72 7.67
CA ASP A 209 29.63 -0.22 8.41
C ASP A 209 30.76 0.21 7.47
N LEU A 210 31.01 -0.57 6.40
CA LEU A 210 31.99 -0.22 5.37
C LEU A 210 31.61 1.06 4.63
N TYR A 211 30.35 1.24 4.25
CA TYR A 211 29.86 2.45 3.59
C TYR A 211 30.09 3.72 4.44
N THR A 212 29.91 3.60 5.74
CA THR A 212 30.20 4.68 6.69
C THR A 212 31.69 5.03 6.71
N LYS A 213 32.57 4.02 6.76
CA LYS A 213 34.04 4.20 6.70
C LYS A 213 34.48 4.84 5.37
N VAL A 214 33.88 4.46 4.24
CA VAL A 214 34.16 5.02 2.92
C VAL A 214 33.82 6.50 2.86
N GLY A 215 32.73 6.93 3.49
CA GLY A 215 32.36 8.34 3.60
C GLY A 215 33.43 9.19 4.30
N LEU A 216 34.10 8.63 5.32
CA LEU A 216 35.24 9.25 6.02
C LEU A 216 36.51 9.18 5.17
N TYR A 217 36.75 8.07 4.48
CA TYR A 217 37.88 7.87 3.59
C TYR A 217 37.97 8.94 2.51
N TYR A 218 36.87 9.25 1.84
CA TYR A 218 36.85 10.31 0.80
C TYR A 218 37.20 11.71 1.34
N ARG A 219 36.98 11.94 2.62
CA ARG A 219 37.23 13.25 3.27
C ARG A 219 38.57 13.38 3.99
N ASP A 220 39.46 12.37 3.91
CA ASP A 220 40.69 12.32 4.69
C ASP A 220 40.45 12.48 6.22
N GLY A 221 39.30 11.99 6.71
CA GLY A 221 38.90 12.01 8.12
C GLY A 221 37.75 12.96 8.45
N ILE A 222 37.37 12.99 9.73
CA ILE A 222 36.17 13.70 10.23
C ILE A 222 36.28 15.23 10.06
N ALA A 223 37.48 15.78 10.12
CA ALA A 223 37.70 17.25 10.13
C ALA A 223 37.68 17.88 8.72
N ALA A 224 37.74 17.09 7.64
CA ALA A 224 37.83 17.67 6.30
C ALA A 224 36.44 18.01 5.76
N ALA A 225 36.24 19.28 5.36
CA ALA A 225 34.97 19.75 4.80
C ALA A 225 34.72 19.29 3.36
N ALA A 226 35.77 19.03 2.57
CA ALA A 226 35.67 18.62 1.17
C ALA A 226 36.21 17.19 0.94
N MET A 227 35.70 16.54 -0.10
CA MET A 227 36.22 15.24 -0.55
C MET A 227 37.55 15.42 -1.27
N ASN A 228 38.51 14.49 -1.05
CA ASN A 228 39.75 14.43 -1.75
C ASN A 228 39.55 14.04 -3.22
N PRO A 229 39.95 14.88 -4.20
CA PRO A 229 39.73 14.63 -5.62
C PRO A 229 40.34 13.32 -6.14
N GLU A 230 41.53 12.93 -5.62
CA GLU A 230 42.20 11.69 -6.04
C GLU A 230 41.43 10.47 -5.60
N LYS A 231 40.80 10.49 -4.41
CA LYS A 231 39.97 9.39 -3.93
C LYS A 231 38.61 9.32 -4.67
N VAL A 232 38.08 10.47 -5.08
CA VAL A 232 36.89 10.53 -5.93
C VAL A 232 37.13 9.92 -7.32
N LYS A 233 38.35 9.97 -7.86
CA LYS A 233 38.70 9.28 -9.09
C LYS A 233 38.52 7.76 -9.00
N LEU A 234 38.85 7.14 -7.86
CA LEU A 234 38.64 5.72 -7.63
C LEU A 234 37.16 5.31 -7.77
N ARG A 235 36.26 6.16 -7.26
CA ARG A 235 34.81 5.96 -7.48
C ARG A 235 34.46 6.00 -8.98
N ASN A 236 35.00 6.97 -9.70
CA ASN A 236 34.71 7.11 -11.14
C ASN A 236 35.24 5.92 -11.95
N GLU A 237 36.40 5.37 -11.57
CA GLU A 237 36.97 4.15 -12.17
C GLU A 237 36.03 2.95 -11.93
N VAL A 238 35.52 2.80 -10.70
CA VAL A 238 34.55 1.74 -10.37
C VAL A 238 33.25 1.94 -11.17
N LEU A 239 32.71 3.18 -11.20
CA LEU A 239 31.49 3.46 -11.97
C LEU A 239 31.65 3.11 -13.46
N HIS A 240 32.81 3.45 -14.05
CA HIS A 240 33.10 3.10 -15.43
C HIS A 240 33.15 1.58 -15.65
N ALA A 241 33.77 0.84 -14.71
CA ALA A 241 33.79 -0.62 -14.76
C ALA A 241 32.38 -1.23 -14.63
N LEU A 242 31.51 -0.65 -13.82
CA LEU A 242 30.10 -1.09 -13.66
C LEU A 242 29.30 -0.85 -14.97
N GLU A 243 29.55 0.28 -15.63
CA GLU A 243 28.92 0.58 -16.93
C GLU A 243 29.44 -0.36 -18.05
N GLU A 244 30.73 -0.70 -18.03
CA GLU A 244 31.33 -1.66 -18.96
C GLU A 244 30.78 -3.08 -18.78
N GLY A 245 30.63 -3.53 -17.52
CA GLY A 245 30.06 -4.82 -17.18
C GLY A 245 30.89 -6.03 -17.62
N GLY A 246 30.22 -7.13 -17.93
CA GLY A 246 30.81 -8.32 -18.55
C GLY A 246 31.84 -9.04 -17.68
N THR A 247 33.03 -9.29 -18.25
CA THR A 247 34.13 -10.03 -17.59
C THR A 247 35.06 -9.12 -16.77
N ASN A 248 34.78 -7.81 -16.68
CA ASN A 248 35.56 -6.89 -15.86
C ASN A 248 35.54 -7.34 -14.39
N PRO A 249 36.70 -7.58 -13.74
CA PRO A 249 36.75 -8.10 -12.36
C PRO A 249 36.06 -7.17 -11.34
N ILE A 250 36.11 -5.85 -11.53
CA ILE A 250 35.45 -4.88 -10.67
C ILE A 250 33.92 -4.98 -10.84
N ALA A 251 33.45 -5.14 -12.07
CA ALA A 251 32.03 -5.33 -12.36
C ALA A 251 31.49 -6.64 -11.74
N GLN A 252 32.26 -7.74 -11.82
CA GLN A 252 31.88 -9.01 -11.18
C GLN A 252 31.83 -8.91 -9.64
N LEU A 253 32.80 -8.19 -9.04
CA LEU A 253 32.78 -7.91 -7.61
C LEU A 253 31.57 -7.08 -7.21
N ALA A 254 31.26 -6.02 -7.97
CA ALA A 254 30.11 -5.17 -7.74
C ALA A 254 28.78 -5.93 -7.89
N ASP A 255 28.67 -6.81 -8.89
CA ASP A 255 27.50 -7.66 -9.09
C ASP A 255 27.27 -8.60 -7.91
N TYR A 256 28.35 -9.22 -7.37
CA TYR A 256 28.27 -10.03 -6.17
C TYR A 256 27.79 -9.22 -4.97
N VAL A 257 28.41 -8.05 -4.71
CA VAL A 257 28.05 -7.16 -3.59
C VAL A 257 26.59 -6.72 -3.68
N ALA A 258 26.15 -6.28 -4.86
CA ALA A 258 24.77 -5.85 -5.08
C ALA A 258 23.78 -7.01 -4.90
N THR A 259 24.08 -8.19 -5.49
CA THR A 259 23.20 -9.36 -5.40
C THR A 259 23.03 -9.83 -3.95
N ARG A 260 24.13 -9.90 -3.18
CA ARG A 260 24.04 -10.29 -1.76
C ARG A 260 23.27 -9.29 -0.91
N ASN A 261 23.46 -7.99 -1.13
CA ASN A 261 22.64 -6.97 -0.46
C ASN A 261 21.15 -7.09 -0.83
N VAL A 262 20.82 -7.37 -2.11
CA VAL A 262 19.42 -7.63 -2.52
C VAL A 262 18.85 -8.83 -1.77
N GLU A 263 19.58 -9.93 -1.65
CA GLU A 263 19.13 -11.12 -0.92
C GLU A 263 18.84 -10.81 0.56
N CYS A 264 19.72 -10.09 1.25
CA CYS A 264 19.50 -9.67 2.63
C CYS A 264 18.29 -8.73 2.76
N ILE A 265 18.13 -7.77 1.83
CA ILE A 265 16.97 -6.87 1.81
C ILE A 265 15.66 -7.65 1.61
N LEU A 266 15.66 -8.66 0.72
CA LEU A 266 14.50 -9.52 0.50
C LEU A 266 14.15 -10.35 1.74
N ASP A 267 15.14 -10.80 2.50
CA ASP A 267 14.91 -11.52 3.77
C ASP A 267 14.24 -10.58 4.80
N THR A 268 14.70 -9.33 4.91
CA THR A 268 14.05 -8.29 5.73
C THR A 268 12.62 -8.04 5.28
N MET A 269 12.36 -7.93 3.97
CA MET A 269 11.02 -7.70 3.43
C MET A 269 10.09 -8.90 3.65
N GLU A 270 10.62 -10.12 3.58
CA GLU A 270 9.84 -11.34 3.85
C GLU A 270 9.38 -11.43 5.30
N ARG A 271 10.18 -10.97 6.28
CA ARG A 271 9.74 -10.82 7.68
C ARG A 271 8.50 -9.93 7.81
N LEU A 272 8.32 -8.97 6.91
CA LEU A 272 7.14 -8.09 6.85
C LEU A 272 6.02 -8.63 5.94
N GLY A 273 6.18 -9.81 5.34
CA GLY A 273 5.22 -10.39 4.42
C GLY A 273 5.15 -9.69 3.05
N ILE A 274 6.24 -9.01 2.64
CA ILE A 274 6.33 -8.23 1.39
C ILE A 274 7.10 -9.02 0.34
N ARG A 275 6.51 -9.17 -0.85
CA ARG A 275 7.09 -9.91 -1.99
C ARG A 275 6.86 -9.16 -3.30
N TYR A 276 7.67 -9.50 -4.31
CA TYR A 276 7.67 -8.88 -5.63
C TYR A 276 7.54 -9.93 -6.71
N ASP A 277 7.08 -9.52 -7.90
CA ASP A 277 7.01 -10.39 -9.08
C ASP A 277 8.30 -10.28 -9.90
N LEU A 278 8.91 -9.08 -9.97
CA LEU A 278 10.09 -8.80 -10.78
C LEU A 278 11.09 -7.88 -10.05
N LEU A 279 12.36 -8.25 -10.09
CA LEU A 279 13.51 -7.38 -9.83
C LEU A 279 14.03 -6.86 -11.17
N ALA A 280 13.88 -5.56 -11.43
CA ALA A 280 14.42 -4.93 -12.64
C ALA A 280 15.78 -4.30 -12.33
N ARG A 281 16.84 -4.79 -12.94
CA ARG A 281 18.21 -4.34 -12.71
C ARG A 281 18.57 -3.19 -13.65
N GLU A 282 19.14 -2.11 -13.13
CA GLU A 282 19.57 -0.95 -13.92
C GLU A 282 20.64 -1.34 -14.97
N SER A 283 21.57 -2.24 -14.60
CA SER A 283 22.58 -2.74 -15.53
C SER A 283 21.98 -3.32 -16.80
N ASP A 284 20.84 -3.99 -16.73
CA ASP A 284 20.21 -4.63 -17.89
C ASP A 284 19.53 -3.60 -18.81
N ILE A 285 19.00 -2.51 -18.22
CA ILE A 285 18.49 -1.36 -18.99
C ILE A 285 19.61 -0.74 -19.87
N LEU A 286 20.82 -0.64 -19.30
CA LEU A 286 21.98 -0.11 -20.02
C LEU A 286 22.46 -1.09 -21.10
N HIS A 287 22.70 -2.35 -20.74
CA HIS A 287 23.30 -3.33 -21.63
C HIS A 287 22.36 -3.82 -22.75
N LEU A 288 21.03 -3.71 -22.58
CA LEU A 288 20.03 -4.04 -23.61
C LEU A 288 19.61 -2.82 -24.46
N HIS A 289 20.33 -1.73 -24.36
CA HIS A 289 20.15 -0.53 -25.18
C HIS A 289 18.76 0.12 -25.09
N PHE A 290 18.09 0.00 -23.93
CA PHE A 290 16.77 0.62 -23.71
C PHE A 290 16.85 2.14 -23.83
N TRP A 291 17.94 2.72 -23.34
CA TRP A 291 18.17 4.15 -23.43
C TRP A 291 18.26 4.64 -24.89
N GLU A 292 19.06 3.98 -25.73
CA GLU A 292 19.23 4.36 -27.12
C GLU A 292 17.90 4.29 -27.87
N ARG A 293 17.08 3.31 -27.57
CA ARG A 293 15.75 3.19 -28.16
C ARG A 293 14.83 4.31 -27.68
N ALA A 294 14.79 4.60 -26.38
CA ALA A 294 13.99 5.69 -25.81
C ALA A 294 14.45 7.04 -26.37
N PHE A 295 15.75 7.27 -26.50
CA PHE A 295 16.30 8.47 -27.08
C PHE A 295 15.84 8.66 -28.53
N THR A 296 15.84 7.60 -29.33
CA THR A 296 15.31 7.63 -30.71
C THR A 296 13.84 8.00 -30.73
N LEU A 297 13.03 7.38 -29.87
CA LEU A 297 11.60 7.69 -29.76
C LEU A 297 11.35 9.16 -29.35
N MET A 298 12.13 9.68 -28.40
CA MET A 298 12.03 11.09 -27.97
C MET A 298 12.43 12.07 -29.11
N GLN A 299 13.41 11.70 -29.93
CA GLN A 299 13.79 12.50 -31.09
C GLN A 299 12.71 12.47 -32.18
N GLU A 300 12.19 11.29 -32.51
CA GLU A 300 11.14 11.11 -33.52
C GLU A 300 9.86 11.87 -33.12
N ALA A 301 9.53 11.90 -31.83
CA ALA A 301 8.41 12.65 -31.29
C ALA A 301 8.69 14.16 -31.11
N GLY A 302 9.92 14.63 -31.33
CA GLY A 302 10.29 16.04 -31.13
C GLY A 302 10.30 16.51 -29.68
N VAL A 303 10.37 15.58 -28.72
CA VAL A 303 10.32 15.84 -27.27
C VAL A 303 11.62 16.44 -26.76
N ILE A 304 12.74 16.12 -27.39
CA ILE A 304 14.08 16.62 -27.05
C ILE A 304 14.72 17.36 -28.21
N ARG A 305 15.52 18.38 -27.89
CA ARG A 305 16.30 19.13 -28.87
C ARG A 305 17.74 19.30 -28.38
N LYS A 306 18.66 19.44 -29.32
CA LYS A 306 20.04 19.74 -28.99
C LYS A 306 20.24 21.27 -28.91
N GLU A 307 20.66 21.75 -27.76
CA GLU A 307 21.01 23.15 -27.57
C GLU A 307 22.34 23.47 -28.27
N THR A 308 22.33 24.51 -29.08
CA THR A 308 23.52 24.93 -29.83
C THR A 308 24.21 26.12 -29.21
N GLU A 309 23.51 26.89 -28.35
CA GLU A 309 23.99 28.13 -27.75
C GLU A 309 23.59 28.19 -26.26
N GLY A 310 24.18 29.11 -25.53
CA GLY A 310 23.83 29.38 -24.12
C GLY A 310 24.47 28.41 -23.14
N ARG A 311 23.90 28.38 -21.90
CA ARG A 311 24.42 27.60 -20.75
C ARG A 311 24.46 26.10 -20.99
N HIS A 312 23.54 25.59 -21.79
CA HIS A 312 23.36 24.16 -22.08
C HIS A 312 23.85 23.77 -23.49
N ALA A 313 24.71 24.59 -24.10
CA ALA A 313 25.25 24.28 -25.41
C ALA A 313 25.88 22.88 -25.49
N GLY A 314 25.51 22.11 -26.50
CA GLY A 314 25.92 20.73 -26.72
C GLY A 314 25.09 19.68 -25.97
N CYS A 315 24.23 20.06 -25.02
CA CYS A 315 23.33 19.15 -24.35
C CYS A 315 22.07 18.86 -25.16
N TRP A 316 21.48 17.68 -24.92
CA TRP A 316 20.10 17.40 -25.32
C TRP A 316 19.18 17.74 -24.14
N VAL A 317 18.19 18.58 -24.40
CA VAL A 317 17.27 19.09 -23.40
C VAL A 317 15.84 18.78 -23.78
N MET A 318 15.02 18.56 -22.77
CA MET A 318 13.57 18.53 -22.88
C MET A 318 13.03 19.88 -22.42
N PRO A 319 12.31 20.64 -23.28
CA PRO A 319 11.67 21.88 -22.87
C PRO A 319 10.68 21.64 -21.72
N PHE A 320 10.76 22.45 -20.68
CA PHE A 320 9.94 22.29 -19.50
C PHE A 320 9.33 23.63 -19.09
N GLU A 321 8.00 23.76 -19.23
CA GLU A 321 7.25 24.88 -18.70
C GLU A 321 6.72 24.49 -17.31
N SER A 322 7.27 25.11 -16.26
CA SER A 322 6.79 24.89 -14.89
C SER A 322 5.46 25.62 -14.67
N HIS A 323 4.43 24.91 -14.17
CA HIS A 323 3.18 25.52 -13.73
C HIS A 323 3.26 26.18 -12.35
N THR A 324 4.39 26.08 -11.64
CA THR A 324 4.54 26.54 -10.24
C THR A 324 5.17 27.93 -10.09
N GLY A 325 5.34 28.71 -11.17
CA GLY A 325 5.57 30.18 -11.07
C GLY A 325 6.71 30.67 -10.19
N THR A 326 7.69 29.84 -9.84
CA THR A 326 8.90 30.26 -9.13
C THR A 326 10.07 30.25 -10.13
N ASP A 327 10.66 31.42 -10.35
CA ASP A 327 11.71 31.72 -11.35
C ASP A 327 12.99 30.86 -11.29
N GLU A 328 13.12 29.94 -10.34
CA GLU A 328 14.32 29.11 -10.18
C GLU A 328 14.29 27.78 -10.99
N HIS A 329 13.16 27.41 -11.61
CA HIS A 329 12.98 26.11 -12.30
C HIS A 329 12.60 26.20 -13.78
N GLU A 330 12.63 27.37 -14.40
CA GLU A 330 12.36 27.56 -15.83
C GLU A 330 13.51 27.13 -16.77
N SER A 331 14.38 26.22 -16.35
CA SER A 331 15.44 25.72 -17.24
C SER A 331 15.06 24.40 -17.85
N ASP A 332 15.17 24.30 -19.18
CA ASP A 332 15.10 23.08 -19.95
C ASP A 332 15.84 21.94 -19.24
N LYS A 333 15.20 20.77 -19.10
CA LYS A 333 15.81 19.63 -18.42
C LYS A 333 16.84 18.96 -19.28
N ILE A 334 18.08 18.87 -18.81
CA ILE A 334 19.13 18.13 -19.48
C ILE A 334 18.85 16.63 -19.40
N ILE A 335 18.70 15.99 -20.55
CA ILE A 335 18.52 14.55 -20.70
C ILE A 335 19.86 13.89 -21.02
N VAL A 336 20.66 14.50 -21.94
CA VAL A 336 22.03 14.08 -22.23
C VAL A 336 22.95 15.29 -22.11
N ARG A 337 24.03 15.14 -21.37
CA ARG A 337 25.07 16.18 -21.25
C ARG A 337 25.88 16.35 -22.51
N SER A 338 26.59 17.49 -22.64
CA SER A 338 27.44 17.80 -23.79
C SER A 338 28.56 16.78 -24.04
N ASN A 339 29.00 16.04 -23.02
CA ASN A 339 29.97 14.96 -23.11
C ASN A 339 29.37 13.59 -23.48
N GLY A 340 28.05 13.51 -23.78
CA GLY A 340 27.36 12.29 -24.13
C GLY A 340 26.79 11.49 -22.91
N THR A 341 27.05 11.92 -21.67
CA THR A 341 26.54 11.22 -20.48
C THR A 341 25.02 11.40 -20.32
N VAL A 342 24.30 10.30 -20.24
CA VAL A 342 22.85 10.26 -19.98
C VAL A 342 22.59 10.60 -18.51
N THR A 343 21.57 11.42 -18.26
CA THR A 343 21.12 11.71 -16.89
C THR A 343 20.20 10.60 -16.35
N TYR A 344 20.00 10.54 -15.04
CA TYR A 344 19.05 9.59 -14.42
C TYR A 344 17.66 9.68 -15.04
N THR A 345 17.17 10.89 -15.28
CA THR A 345 15.86 11.13 -15.90
C THR A 345 15.69 10.45 -17.26
N GLY A 346 16.77 10.41 -18.07
CA GLY A 346 16.72 9.71 -19.35
C GLY A 346 16.54 8.20 -19.22
N LYS A 347 17.25 7.59 -18.27
CA LYS A 347 17.11 6.15 -17.96
C LYS A 347 15.74 5.83 -17.42
N ASP A 348 15.20 6.67 -16.54
CA ASP A 348 13.86 6.52 -15.95
C ASP A 348 12.75 6.58 -17.01
N ILE A 349 12.87 7.48 -18.02
CA ILE A 349 11.94 7.54 -19.16
C ILE A 349 12.00 6.24 -19.96
N ALA A 350 13.18 5.70 -20.23
CA ALA A 350 13.34 4.45 -20.98
C ALA A 350 12.67 3.28 -20.27
N TYR A 351 12.89 3.16 -18.96
CA TYR A 351 12.29 2.12 -18.15
C TYR A 351 10.77 2.29 -18.04
N GLN A 352 10.29 3.51 -17.89
CA GLN A 352 8.86 3.79 -17.82
C GLN A 352 8.14 3.47 -19.15
N LEU A 353 8.76 3.76 -20.32
CA LEU A 353 8.26 3.36 -21.63
C LEU A 353 8.15 1.83 -21.76
N TRP A 354 9.14 1.08 -21.22
CA TRP A 354 9.06 -0.37 -21.20
C TRP A 354 7.91 -0.87 -20.29
N LYS A 355 7.77 -0.32 -19.07
CA LYS A 355 6.67 -0.67 -18.16
C LYS A 355 5.30 -0.49 -18.83
N LEU A 356 5.15 0.54 -19.65
CA LEU A 356 3.91 0.83 -20.38
C LEU A 356 3.81 0.10 -21.74
N GLY A 357 4.77 -0.79 -22.05
CA GLY A 357 4.79 -1.55 -23.30
C GLY A 357 4.99 -0.70 -24.56
N ARG A 358 5.66 0.45 -24.43
CA ARG A 358 5.86 1.44 -25.52
C ARG A 358 7.29 1.56 -26.00
N LEU A 359 8.24 0.88 -25.38
CA LEU A 359 9.65 0.92 -25.78
C LEU A 359 9.94 0.10 -27.06
N GLY A 360 9.24 -1.02 -27.23
CA GLY A 360 9.46 -1.95 -28.35
C GLY A 360 10.67 -2.88 -28.18
N LEU A 361 11.25 -2.93 -26.97
CA LEU A 361 12.29 -3.86 -26.52
C LEU A 361 11.79 -4.56 -25.24
N ASP A 362 12.36 -5.73 -24.94
CA ASP A 362 12.05 -6.48 -23.71
C ASP A 362 13.35 -6.97 -23.07
N PHE A 363 13.30 -7.26 -21.76
CA PHE A 363 14.37 -7.91 -21.03
C PHE A 363 14.41 -9.41 -21.33
N HIS A 364 15.52 -10.03 -20.95
CA HIS A 364 15.58 -11.46 -20.64
C HIS A 364 15.39 -11.66 -19.14
N TYR A 365 14.98 -12.88 -18.73
CA TYR A 365 14.55 -13.11 -17.37
C TYR A 365 15.12 -14.42 -16.81
N ARG A 366 15.32 -14.43 -15.50
CA ARG A 366 15.68 -15.65 -14.75
C ARG A 366 14.89 -15.71 -13.45
N ILE A 367 14.68 -16.91 -12.92
CA ILE A 367 14.19 -17.08 -11.56
C ILE A 367 15.28 -16.61 -10.59
N PHE A 368 14.92 -15.67 -9.71
CA PHE A 368 15.80 -15.15 -8.67
C PHE A 368 15.60 -15.92 -7.37
N ARG A 369 14.34 -16.09 -6.93
CA ARG A 369 13.99 -16.81 -5.69
C ARG A 369 12.63 -17.52 -5.84
N SER A 370 12.54 -18.73 -5.28
CA SER A 370 11.27 -19.43 -5.09
C SER A 370 10.93 -19.47 -3.61
N TYR A 371 9.75 -19.01 -3.24
CA TYR A 371 9.29 -18.98 -1.87
C TYR A 371 8.50 -20.24 -1.54
N GLU A 372 8.52 -20.69 -0.28
CA GLU A 372 7.81 -21.89 0.20
C GLU A 372 6.29 -21.83 -0.06
N VAL A 373 5.72 -20.63 -0.08
CA VAL A 373 4.29 -20.38 -0.41
C VAL A 373 3.96 -20.53 -1.90
N GLY A 374 4.92 -20.96 -2.73
CA GLY A 374 4.73 -21.17 -4.17
C GLY A 374 4.86 -19.91 -5.03
N HIS A 375 5.16 -18.74 -4.43
CA HIS A 375 5.45 -17.52 -5.18
C HIS A 375 6.86 -17.58 -5.79
N VAL A 376 7.01 -17.14 -7.05
CA VAL A 376 8.30 -17.08 -7.76
C VAL A 376 8.64 -15.63 -8.05
N LEU A 377 9.82 -15.20 -7.58
CA LEU A 377 10.41 -13.91 -7.87
C LEU A 377 11.36 -14.04 -9.05
N TRP A 378 11.15 -13.23 -10.07
CA TRP A 378 12.00 -13.15 -11.25
C TRP A 378 12.96 -11.97 -11.16
N SER A 379 14.06 -12.06 -11.90
CA SER A 379 14.97 -10.93 -12.14
C SER A 379 15.21 -10.77 -13.63
N THR A 380 15.41 -9.53 -14.08
CA THR A 380 15.95 -9.27 -15.40
C THR A 380 17.39 -9.78 -15.53
N GLN A 381 17.82 -10.04 -16.74
CA GLN A 381 19.19 -10.39 -17.12
C GLN A 381 19.47 -9.98 -18.57
N THR A 382 20.75 -9.98 -18.96
CA THR A 382 21.17 -9.72 -20.36
C THR A 382 21.26 -11.00 -21.20
N GLU A 383 21.47 -12.14 -20.57
CA GLU A 383 21.58 -13.44 -21.24
C GLU A 383 20.19 -13.95 -21.66
N THR A 384 20.11 -14.51 -22.87
CA THR A 384 18.87 -15.10 -23.39
C THR A 384 18.41 -16.27 -22.51
N GLU A 385 17.12 -16.35 -22.24
CA GLU A 385 16.51 -17.46 -21.48
C GLU A 385 16.73 -18.79 -22.19
N ALA A 386 16.74 -19.86 -21.39
CA ALA A 386 16.74 -21.22 -21.93
C ALA A 386 15.47 -21.48 -22.76
N ALA A 387 15.60 -22.21 -23.86
CA ALA A 387 14.48 -22.54 -24.72
C ALA A 387 13.38 -23.28 -23.93
N GLY A 388 12.12 -22.81 -24.01
CA GLY A 388 10.98 -23.41 -23.33
C GLY A 388 10.77 -22.91 -21.89
N THR A 389 11.46 -21.86 -21.45
CA THR A 389 11.18 -21.21 -20.15
C THR A 389 9.77 -20.64 -20.15
N ASP A 390 8.90 -21.25 -19.32
CA ASP A 390 7.56 -20.72 -19.06
C ASP A 390 7.65 -19.59 -18.03
N ARG A 391 7.43 -18.35 -18.46
CA ARG A 391 7.51 -17.17 -17.62
C ARG A 391 6.27 -16.30 -17.74
N PRO A 392 5.92 -15.50 -16.72
CA PRO A 392 4.91 -14.47 -16.85
C PRO A 392 5.32 -13.42 -17.90
N HIS A 393 4.32 -12.80 -18.53
CA HIS A 393 4.57 -11.62 -19.35
C HIS A 393 4.69 -10.40 -18.44
N PHE A 394 5.91 -9.86 -18.32
CA PHE A 394 6.21 -8.65 -17.57
C PHE A 394 6.05 -7.40 -18.43
N GLY A 395 5.87 -6.23 -17.77
CA GLY A 395 5.63 -4.96 -18.47
C GLY A 395 4.26 -4.87 -19.15
N GLY A 396 4.07 -3.86 -19.98
CA GLY A 396 2.82 -3.64 -20.73
C GLY A 396 1.62 -3.25 -19.87
N GLY A 397 1.84 -2.54 -18.77
CA GLY A 397 0.77 -1.99 -17.93
C GLY A 397 0.09 -0.78 -18.57
N VAL A 398 -1.17 -0.53 -18.20
CA VAL A 398 -1.89 0.69 -18.61
C VAL A 398 -1.67 1.86 -17.64
N THR A 399 -1.29 1.56 -16.39
CA THR A 399 -0.95 2.55 -15.36
C THR A 399 0.18 2.00 -14.52
N VAL A 400 1.15 2.85 -14.20
CA VAL A 400 2.29 2.54 -13.35
C VAL A 400 2.30 3.48 -12.15
N TYR A 401 2.27 2.93 -10.95
CA TYR A 401 2.46 3.66 -9.70
C TYR A 401 3.92 3.51 -9.26
N ASN A 402 4.63 4.63 -9.16
CA ASN A 402 6.00 4.67 -8.66
C ASN A 402 5.97 5.17 -7.21
N VAL A 403 6.22 4.29 -6.24
CA VAL A 403 6.22 4.62 -4.80
C VAL A 403 7.56 5.22 -4.42
N ILE A 404 7.64 6.53 -4.39
CA ILE A 404 8.89 7.29 -4.25
C ILE A 404 8.68 8.47 -3.30
N ASP A 405 9.72 8.79 -2.49
CA ASP A 405 9.73 9.92 -1.56
C ASP A 405 9.39 11.26 -2.25
N SER A 406 8.65 12.13 -1.57
CA SER A 406 8.18 13.42 -2.09
C SER A 406 9.29 14.35 -2.59
N ARG A 407 10.52 14.21 -2.09
CA ARG A 407 11.70 14.95 -2.57
C ARG A 407 12.08 14.64 -4.01
N GLN A 408 11.56 13.56 -4.60
CA GLN A 408 11.74 13.16 -6.00
C GLN A 408 10.56 13.57 -6.90
N SER A 409 9.64 14.42 -6.43
CA SER A 409 8.45 14.82 -7.20
C SER A 409 8.79 15.46 -8.52
N TYR A 410 9.77 16.36 -8.55
CA TYR A 410 10.20 17.02 -9.79
C TYR A 410 10.78 16.05 -10.85
N PRO A 411 11.74 15.14 -10.55
CA PRO A 411 12.15 14.11 -11.49
C PRO A 411 10.99 13.23 -11.99
N GLN A 412 10.06 12.86 -11.13
CA GLN A 412 8.92 12.02 -11.51
C GLN A 412 7.93 12.74 -12.44
N GLU A 413 7.71 14.03 -12.24
CA GLU A 413 6.91 14.86 -13.16
C GLU A 413 7.54 14.92 -14.54
N ILE A 414 8.86 15.05 -14.64
CA ILE A 414 9.57 15.06 -15.92
C ILE A 414 9.44 13.72 -16.63
N VAL A 415 9.55 12.60 -15.90
CA VAL A 415 9.36 11.26 -16.47
C VAL A 415 7.95 11.09 -17.02
N ALA A 416 6.91 11.46 -16.25
CA ALA A 416 5.51 11.36 -16.69
C ALA A 416 5.25 12.19 -17.96
N ARG A 417 5.71 13.44 -18.00
CA ARG A 417 5.58 14.32 -19.17
C ARG A 417 6.38 13.81 -20.37
N GLY A 418 7.61 13.33 -20.13
CA GLY A 418 8.45 12.77 -21.20
C GLY A 418 7.79 11.57 -21.87
N VAL A 419 7.20 10.68 -21.07
CA VAL A 419 6.47 9.51 -21.57
C VAL A 419 5.21 9.93 -22.32
N ALA A 420 4.39 10.83 -21.76
CA ALA A 420 3.17 11.32 -22.40
C ALA A 420 3.48 12.10 -23.71
N ALA A 421 4.60 12.80 -23.77
CA ALA A 421 5.02 13.49 -24.99
C ALA A 421 5.49 12.51 -26.10
N VAL A 422 6.11 11.39 -25.73
CA VAL A 422 6.48 10.30 -26.68
C VAL A 422 5.25 9.54 -27.14
N VAL A 423 4.27 9.31 -26.25
CA VAL A 423 3.07 8.51 -26.50
C VAL A 423 1.82 9.27 -26.02
N PRO A 424 1.36 10.28 -26.79
CA PRO A 424 0.28 11.17 -26.33
C PRO A 424 -1.05 10.48 -25.99
N GLU A 425 -1.33 9.33 -26.60
CA GLU A 425 -2.57 8.58 -26.38
C GLU A 425 -2.71 7.98 -24.98
N ILE A 426 -1.62 7.84 -24.20
CA ILE A 426 -1.69 7.31 -22.85
C ILE A 426 -1.85 8.39 -21.76
N GLY A 427 -1.49 9.64 -22.08
CA GLY A 427 -1.56 10.76 -21.14
C GLY A 427 -0.55 10.69 -19.99
N GLU A 428 -0.52 11.75 -19.17
CA GLU A 428 0.35 11.82 -17.98
C GLU A 428 -0.13 10.89 -16.86
N ASP A 429 -1.43 10.60 -16.79
CA ASP A 429 -2.06 9.73 -15.77
C ASP A 429 -1.64 8.25 -15.87
N ALA A 430 -0.93 7.86 -16.92
CA ALA A 430 -0.36 6.52 -17.03
C ALA A 430 0.87 6.31 -16.13
N SER A 431 1.57 7.38 -15.75
CA SER A 431 2.75 7.37 -14.88
C SER A 431 2.47 8.17 -13.62
N ILE A 432 2.15 7.50 -12.52
CA ILE A 432 1.69 8.13 -11.28
C ILE A 432 2.80 8.10 -10.24
N HIS A 433 3.20 9.26 -9.75
CA HIS A 433 4.04 9.38 -8.57
C HIS A 433 3.20 9.15 -7.30
N PHE A 434 3.32 7.97 -6.71
CA PHE A 434 2.78 7.69 -5.37
C PHE A 434 3.75 8.27 -4.34
N SER A 435 3.66 9.57 -4.11
CA SER A 435 4.54 10.30 -3.19
C SER A 435 4.21 10.02 -1.73
N TYR A 436 5.22 10.05 -0.87
CA TYR A 436 5.06 9.97 0.57
C TYR A 436 6.14 10.78 1.30
N GLU A 437 5.84 11.24 2.54
CA GLU A 437 6.79 11.93 3.40
C GLU A 437 7.61 10.94 4.23
N MET A 438 8.79 11.40 4.67
CA MET A 438 9.75 10.58 5.41
C MET A 438 9.20 10.11 6.76
N VAL A 439 9.82 9.04 7.27
CA VAL A 439 9.72 8.62 8.67
C VAL A 439 11.01 8.93 9.42
N ALA A 440 10.85 9.49 10.60
CA ALA A 440 11.88 9.79 11.57
C ALA A 440 11.63 8.96 12.85
N LEU A 441 12.51 9.06 13.84
CA LEU A 441 12.31 8.44 15.15
C LEU A 441 11.95 9.48 16.20
N SER A 442 11.16 9.09 17.20
CA SER A 442 11.03 9.87 18.42
C SER A 442 12.35 9.86 19.20
N PRO A 443 12.66 10.88 20.02
CA PRO A 443 13.83 10.81 20.90
C PRO A 443 13.84 9.57 21.80
N ALA A 444 12.67 9.15 22.31
CA ALA A 444 12.54 7.94 23.13
C ALA A 444 12.93 6.69 22.32
N ALA A 445 12.47 6.57 21.08
CA ALA A 445 12.84 5.44 20.21
C ALA A 445 14.35 5.40 19.91
N CYS A 446 15.00 6.57 19.78
CA CYS A 446 16.45 6.64 19.63
C CYS A 446 17.18 6.10 20.88
N GLU A 447 16.72 6.49 22.08
CA GLU A 447 17.29 6.02 23.35
C GLU A 447 17.11 4.50 23.55
N GLU A 448 15.93 3.95 23.20
CA GLU A 448 15.66 2.50 23.23
C GLU A 448 16.58 1.71 22.29
N LEU A 449 17.00 2.32 21.19
CA LEU A 449 17.98 1.74 20.25
C LEU A 449 19.44 2.02 20.63
N GLY A 450 19.69 2.62 21.81
CA GLY A 450 21.04 2.92 22.30
C GLY A 450 21.74 4.07 21.56
N ILE A 451 20.99 4.92 20.86
CA ILE A 451 21.53 6.10 20.18
C ILE A 451 21.68 7.25 21.19
N GLU A 452 22.90 7.70 21.40
CA GLU A 452 23.17 8.85 22.26
C GLU A 452 22.68 10.15 21.61
N LEU A 453 21.83 10.88 22.31
CA LEU A 453 21.27 12.16 21.85
C LEU A 453 21.86 13.33 22.67
N SER A 454 22.10 14.45 22.00
CA SER A 454 22.38 15.72 22.67
C SER A 454 21.13 16.24 23.41
N GLU A 455 21.30 17.18 24.36
CA GLU A 455 20.15 17.82 25.02
C GLU A 455 19.24 18.55 24.02
N GLU A 456 19.82 19.15 22.99
CA GLU A 456 19.10 19.84 21.92
C GLU A 456 18.27 18.84 21.12
N ASP A 457 18.81 17.66 20.75
CA ASP A 457 18.11 16.65 20.01
C ASP A 457 16.98 16.01 20.82
N ARG A 458 17.16 15.79 22.12
CA ARG A 458 16.09 15.31 23.03
C ARG A 458 14.88 16.24 23.09
N ALA A 459 15.10 17.54 22.89
CA ALA A 459 14.03 18.54 22.89
C ALA A 459 13.27 18.63 21.55
N ARG A 460 13.73 17.96 20.49
CA ARG A 460 13.07 17.95 19.18
C ARG A 460 11.87 17.03 19.15
N PRO A 461 10.85 17.32 18.33
CA PRO A 461 9.69 16.43 18.16
C PRO A 461 10.07 15.11 17.48
N TYR A 462 11.12 15.06 16.69
CA TYR A 462 11.66 13.88 16.01
C TYR A 462 13.11 14.08 15.59
N ILE A 463 13.79 12.95 15.38
CA ILE A 463 15.19 12.88 14.91
C ILE A 463 15.20 12.30 13.49
N VAL A 464 15.73 13.08 12.54
CA VAL A 464 15.88 12.64 11.15
C VAL A 464 17.08 11.73 11.04
N MET A 465 16.84 10.49 10.59
CA MET A 465 17.88 9.51 10.38
C MET A 465 18.69 9.81 9.11
N SER A 466 20.01 9.68 9.19
CA SER A 466 20.93 9.88 8.07
C SER A 466 22.01 8.80 8.05
N GLY A 467 21.89 7.85 7.15
CA GLY A 467 22.90 6.80 6.97
C GLY A 467 24.32 7.33 6.63
N ARG A 468 24.42 8.54 6.05
CA ARG A 468 25.70 9.19 5.77
C ARG A 468 26.40 9.73 7.01
N LYS A 469 25.66 9.96 8.10
CA LYS A 469 26.18 10.46 9.38
C LYS A 469 26.37 9.34 10.42
N GLY A 470 26.15 8.08 10.05
CA GLY A 470 26.14 6.95 10.98
C GLY A 470 24.92 6.91 11.91
N LEU A 471 23.98 7.83 11.77
CA LEU A 471 22.74 7.92 12.55
C LEU A 471 21.60 7.18 11.81
N GLY A 472 21.82 5.96 11.38
CA GLY A 472 20.81 5.16 10.69
C GLY A 472 20.39 3.96 11.56
N VAL A 473 19.09 3.70 11.64
CA VAL A 473 18.57 2.50 12.27
C VAL A 473 18.27 1.48 11.19
N LYS A 474 18.92 0.34 11.29
CA LYS A 474 18.70 -0.79 10.39
C LYS A 474 17.28 -1.36 10.63
N ALA A 475 16.62 -1.77 9.56
CA ALA A 475 15.25 -2.26 9.63
C ALA A 475 15.11 -3.50 10.53
N ASP A 476 16.07 -4.42 10.45
CA ASP A 476 16.03 -5.62 11.26
C ASP A 476 16.26 -5.34 12.75
N ASP A 477 17.10 -4.37 13.12
CA ASP A 477 17.26 -3.94 14.53
C ASP A 477 15.92 -3.41 15.08
N LEU A 478 15.20 -2.63 14.28
CA LEU A 478 13.88 -2.11 14.64
C LEU A 478 12.84 -3.24 14.80
N ILE A 479 12.81 -4.19 13.86
CA ILE A 479 11.91 -5.35 13.91
C ILE A 479 12.26 -6.24 15.12
N ASN A 480 13.54 -6.50 15.38
CA ASN A 480 13.99 -7.29 16.52
C ASN A 480 13.59 -6.66 17.85
N GLN A 481 13.68 -5.34 17.98
CA GLN A 481 13.24 -4.63 19.18
C GLN A 481 11.72 -4.72 19.39
N LEU A 482 10.94 -4.60 18.30
CA LEU A 482 9.49 -4.81 18.35
C LEU A 482 9.13 -6.24 18.74
N GLU A 483 9.81 -7.24 18.18
CA GLU A 483 9.60 -8.66 18.52
C GLU A 483 9.92 -8.94 19.99
N ALA A 484 11.01 -8.39 20.51
CA ALA A 484 11.38 -8.53 21.91
C ALA A 484 10.31 -7.92 22.86
N GLY A 485 9.83 -6.72 22.53
CA GLY A 485 8.75 -6.08 23.28
C GLY A 485 7.43 -6.84 23.21
N ALA A 486 7.07 -7.34 22.02
CA ALA A 486 5.88 -8.17 21.81
C ALA A 486 5.97 -9.51 22.57
N LEU A 487 7.15 -10.15 22.56
CA LEU A 487 7.37 -11.42 23.26
C LEU A 487 7.14 -11.28 24.77
N ALA A 488 7.64 -10.22 25.37
CA ALA A 488 7.45 -9.94 26.79
C ALA A 488 5.95 -9.81 27.16
N GLU A 489 5.14 -9.18 26.29
CA GLU A 489 3.69 -9.08 26.50
C GLU A 489 2.96 -10.42 26.26
N VAL A 490 3.37 -11.21 25.27
CA VAL A 490 2.83 -12.55 24.98
C VAL A 490 3.11 -13.50 26.14
N GLU A 491 4.32 -13.54 26.67
CA GLU A 491 4.71 -14.38 27.81
C GLU A 491 3.88 -14.07 29.06
N LYS A 492 3.62 -12.78 29.30
CA LYS A 492 2.81 -12.33 30.44
C LYS A 492 1.34 -12.75 30.34
N ARG A 493 0.79 -12.72 29.11
CA ARG A 493 -0.66 -12.97 28.88
C ARG A 493 -0.98 -14.41 28.62
N ASN A 494 -0.08 -15.15 28.00
CA ASN A 494 -0.24 -16.54 27.57
C ASN A 494 0.96 -17.39 28.00
N PRO A 495 1.19 -17.54 29.30
CA PRO A 495 2.36 -18.29 29.82
C PRO A 495 2.34 -19.77 29.40
N GLU A 496 1.18 -20.33 29.07
CA GLU A 496 0.95 -21.73 28.71
C GLU A 496 1.35 -22.07 27.26
N LEU A 497 1.55 -21.09 26.41
CA LEU A 497 1.97 -21.33 25.02
C LEU A 497 3.39 -21.94 24.97
N SER A 498 3.65 -22.75 23.95
CA SER A 498 5.01 -23.23 23.67
C SER A 498 5.94 -22.04 23.32
N GLU A 499 7.24 -22.20 23.54
CA GLU A 499 8.22 -21.15 23.17
C GLU A 499 8.21 -20.83 21.67
N ALA A 500 7.91 -21.82 20.81
CA ALA A 500 7.77 -21.62 19.37
C ALA A 500 6.53 -20.77 19.05
N ASP A 501 5.38 -21.08 19.68
CA ASP A 501 4.13 -20.35 19.46
C ASP A 501 4.20 -18.92 20.02
N LYS A 502 4.86 -18.74 21.19
CA LYS A 502 5.12 -17.40 21.74
C LYS A 502 5.91 -16.53 20.78
N LYS A 503 7.00 -17.08 20.20
CA LYS A 503 7.83 -16.34 19.22
C LYS A 503 7.07 -16.04 17.93
N ALA A 504 6.30 -17.01 17.41
CA ALA A 504 5.47 -16.80 16.22
C ALA A 504 4.42 -15.71 16.45
N THR A 505 3.70 -15.77 17.58
CA THR A 505 2.73 -14.74 17.98
C THR A 505 3.40 -13.37 18.16
N ALA A 506 4.56 -13.33 18.83
CA ALA A 506 5.32 -12.08 19.03
C ALA A 506 5.74 -11.46 17.71
N HIS A 507 6.18 -12.26 16.75
CA HIS A 507 6.49 -11.79 15.39
C HIS A 507 5.25 -11.17 14.71
N GLU A 508 4.10 -11.85 14.72
CA GLU A 508 2.87 -11.32 14.12
C GLU A 508 2.40 -10.02 14.80
N VAL A 509 2.56 -9.90 16.12
CA VAL A 509 2.25 -8.67 16.88
C VAL A 509 3.21 -7.55 16.51
N ALA A 510 4.50 -7.82 16.39
CA ALA A 510 5.51 -6.85 16.00
C ALA A 510 5.27 -6.32 14.57
N VAL A 511 4.96 -7.21 13.62
CA VAL A 511 4.60 -6.84 12.25
C VAL A 511 3.33 -5.99 12.23
N ALA A 512 2.31 -6.37 13.00
CA ALA A 512 1.07 -5.59 13.11
C ALA A 512 1.33 -4.19 13.69
N ALA A 513 2.14 -4.08 14.73
CA ALA A 513 2.53 -2.82 15.35
C ALA A 513 3.24 -1.90 14.34
N LEU A 514 4.25 -2.42 13.65
CA LEU A 514 5.04 -1.66 12.69
C LEU A 514 4.20 -1.23 11.47
N ARG A 515 3.54 -2.18 10.82
CA ARG A 515 2.74 -1.88 9.62
C ARG A 515 1.62 -0.90 9.90
N TYR A 516 0.85 -1.13 10.96
CA TYR A 516 -0.25 -0.24 11.32
C TYR A 516 0.23 1.16 11.67
N PHE A 517 1.32 1.27 12.45
CA PHE A 517 1.90 2.57 12.82
C PHE A 517 2.29 3.39 11.58
N LEU A 518 2.91 2.75 10.60
CA LEU A 518 3.30 3.40 9.34
C LEU A 518 2.12 3.73 8.43
N LEU A 519 0.98 3.04 8.56
CA LEU A 519 -0.20 3.18 7.70
C LEU A 519 -1.29 4.10 8.25
N LYS A 520 -1.36 4.33 9.58
CA LYS A 520 -2.42 5.16 10.17
C LYS A 520 -2.34 6.64 9.81
N PHE A 521 -1.18 7.12 9.41
CA PHE A 521 -0.94 8.49 8.98
C PHE A 521 -1.08 8.61 7.46
N THR A 522 -1.57 9.75 7.01
CA THR A 522 -1.63 10.04 5.57
C THR A 522 -0.23 10.06 4.95
N ARG A 523 -0.15 9.77 3.65
CA ARG A 523 1.14 9.71 2.93
C ARG A 523 1.96 10.99 3.08
N ASN A 524 1.30 12.14 3.11
CA ASN A 524 1.91 13.47 3.17
C ASN A 524 2.29 13.90 4.60
N THR A 525 2.27 12.99 5.58
CA THR A 525 2.62 13.29 6.97
C THR A 525 4.01 12.75 7.29
N VAL A 526 4.88 13.62 7.83
CA VAL A 526 6.13 13.16 8.45
C VAL A 526 5.79 12.40 9.73
N ILE A 527 6.30 11.17 9.86
CA ILE A 527 6.04 10.29 11.00
C ILE A 527 7.22 10.32 11.95
N ALA A 528 6.95 10.46 13.26
CA ALA A 528 7.91 10.16 14.33
C ALA A 528 7.59 8.78 14.91
N PHE A 529 8.36 7.76 14.57
CA PHE A 529 8.14 6.40 15.04
C PHE A 529 8.52 6.26 16.51
N ASP A 530 7.65 5.59 17.28
CA ASP A 530 7.82 5.31 18.71
C ASP A 530 7.43 3.86 19.01
N PHE A 531 8.32 3.12 19.69
CA PHE A 531 8.10 1.71 20.01
C PHE A 531 6.94 1.48 20.97
N LYS A 532 6.86 2.29 22.02
CA LYS A 532 5.84 2.16 23.05
C LYS A 532 4.46 2.46 22.50
N GLU A 533 4.34 3.49 21.66
CA GLU A 533 3.08 3.80 20.99
C GLU A 533 2.69 2.70 19.99
N ALA A 534 3.63 2.19 19.18
CA ALA A 534 3.37 1.16 18.18
C ALA A 534 2.90 -0.17 18.80
N LEU A 535 3.53 -0.61 19.90
CA LEU A 535 3.22 -1.85 20.62
C LEU A 535 2.03 -1.74 21.58
N SER A 536 1.43 -0.56 21.74
CA SER A 536 0.30 -0.38 22.65
C SER A 536 -0.89 -1.26 22.25
N PHE A 537 -1.52 -1.90 23.23
CA PHE A 537 -2.79 -2.63 23.11
C PHE A 537 -4.01 -1.74 23.32
N GLU A 538 -3.81 -0.45 23.45
CA GLU A 538 -4.85 0.56 23.63
C GLU A 538 -4.70 1.66 22.58
N GLY A 539 -5.83 2.23 22.16
CA GLY A 539 -5.84 3.31 21.17
C GLY A 539 -5.72 2.80 19.71
N GLU A 540 -5.33 3.69 18.83
CA GLU A 540 -5.26 3.45 17.37
C GLU A 540 -3.94 2.73 17.01
N THR A 541 -3.91 1.41 17.22
CA THR A 541 -2.71 0.56 17.04
C THR A 541 -3.03 -0.75 16.32
N GLY A 542 -1.99 -1.36 15.71
CA GLY A 542 -2.09 -2.68 15.09
C GLY A 542 -2.46 -3.79 16.07
N PRO A 543 -1.75 -3.90 17.22
CA PRO A 543 -2.08 -4.89 18.24
C PRO A 543 -3.52 -4.79 18.77
N TYR A 544 -4.08 -3.58 18.92
CA TYR A 544 -5.47 -3.39 19.30
C TYR A 544 -6.43 -3.99 18.27
N CYS A 545 -6.23 -3.67 16.99
CA CYS A 545 -7.08 -4.18 15.89
C CYS A 545 -6.96 -5.71 15.76
N GLN A 546 -5.73 -6.21 15.87
CA GLN A 546 -5.42 -7.65 15.84
C GLN A 546 -6.07 -8.39 17.00
N TYR A 547 -6.01 -7.84 18.22
CA TYR A 547 -6.64 -8.41 19.40
C TYR A 547 -8.17 -8.48 19.28
N ALA A 548 -8.80 -7.48 18.66
CA ALA A 548 -10.25 -7.54 18.40
C ALA A 548 -10.60 -8.72 17.47
N ALA A 549 -9.81 -8.99 16.44
CA ALA A 549 -9.99 -10.14 15.54
C ALA A 549 -9.74 -11.48 16.26
N VAL A 550 -8.68 -11.59 17.08
CA VAL A 550 -8.38 -12.77 17.89
C VAL A 550 -9.53 -13.06 18.87
N ARG A 551 -10.14 -12.01 19.44
CA ARG A 551 -11.32 -12.16 20.33
C ARG A 551 -12.50 -12.78 19.58
N THR A 552 -12.76 -12.43 18.32
CA THR A 552 -13.80 -13.10 17.53
C THR A 552 -13.50 -14.60 17.38
N ASN A 553 -12.26 -14.98 17.09
CA ASN A 553 -11.82 -16.37 17.00
C ASN A 553 -12.03 -17.11 18.33
N SER A 554 -11.71 -16.45 19.45
CA SER A 554 -11.89 -17.02 20.80
C SER A 554 -13.36 -17.29 21.13
N ILE A 555 -14.31 -16.47 20.66
CA ILE A 555 -15.75 -16.71 20.83
C ILE A 555 -16.12 -18.02 20.14
N PHE A 556 -15.74 -18.21 18.86
CA PHE A 556 -16.07 -19.43 18.12
C PHE A 556 -15.41 -20.69 18.68
N ARG A 557 -14.19 -20.60 19.23
CA ARG A 557 -13.56 -21.75 19.93
C ARG A 557 -14.28 -22.17 21.22
N LYS A 558 -14.98 -21.23 21.86
CA LYS A 558 -15.72 -21.50 23.11
C LYS A 558 -17.16 -21.91 22.87
N LEU A 559 -17.70 -21.66 21.69
CA LEU A 559 -19.07 -22.07 21.34
C LEU A 559 -19.06 -23.55 20.92
N PRO A 560 -20.06 -24.37 21.34
CA PRO A 560 -20.27 -25.69 20.79
C PRO A 560 -20.57 -25.63 19.29
N ASP A 561 -20.01 -26.55 18.48
CA ASP A 561 -20.23 -26.60 17.04
C ASP A 561 -21.72 -26.68 16.66
N GLU A 562 -22.51 -27.45 17.44
CA GLU A 562 -23.96 -27.55 17.30
C GLU A 562 -24.69 -26.20 17.46
N THR A 563 -24.20 -25.34 18.37
CA THR A 563 -24.75 -23.99 18.56
C THR A 563 -24.47 -23.10 17.36
N VAL A 564 -23.25 -23.18 16.80
CA VAL A 564 -22.88 -22.44 15.58
C VAL A 564 -23.71 -22.93 14.39
N ALA A 565 -23.83 -24.26 14.20
CA ALA A 565 -24.62 -24.85 13.13
C ALA A 565 -26.13 -24.53 13.25
N ALA A 566 -26.67 -24.51 14.45
CA ALA A 566 -28.05 -24.11 14.71
C ALA A 566 -28.27 -22.63 14.36
N SER A 567 -27.33 -21.77 14.73
CA SER A 567 -27.33 -20.34 14.37
C SER A 567 -27.29 -20.14 12.83
N ASP A 568 -26.38 -20.82 12.14
CA ASP A 568 -26.29 -20.74 10.69
C ASP A 568 -27.59 -21.22 9.99
N THR A 569 -28.23 -22.26 10.55
CA THR A 569 -29.51 -22.77 10.06
C THR A 569 -30.63 -21.75 10.23
N LEU A 570 -30.74 -21.14 11.44
CA LEU A 570 -31.74 -20.13 11.75
C LEU A 570 -31.59 -18.91 10.82
N ILE A 571 -30.37 -18.41 10.63
CA ILE A 571 -30.10 -17.27 9.76
C ILE A 571 -30.47 -17.56 8.30
N LYS A 572 -30.22 -18.77 7.79
CA LYS A 572 -30.65 -19.18 6.45
C LYS A 572 -32.17 -19.27 6.29
N GLN A 573 -32.90 -19.58 7.36
CA GLN A 573 -34.37 -19.66 7.34
C GLN A 573 -35.04 -18.29 7.27
N ILE A 574 -34.34 -17.20 7.60
CA ILE A 574 -34.88 -15.83 7.55
C ILE A 574 -35.52 -15.53 6.17
N ALA A 575 -34.92 -15.99 5.07
CA ALA A 575 -35.40 -15.71 3.72
C ALA A 575 -36.78 -16.34 3.39
N GLY A 576 -37.18 -17.39 4.09
CA GLY A 576 -38.41 -18.16 3.81
C GLY A 576 -39.45 -18.19 4.93
N ASP A 577 -39.16 -17.61 6.09
CA ASP A 577 -40.00 -17.64 7.28
C ASP A 577 -40.29 -16.25 7.81
N SER A 578 -41.48 -15.73 7.57
CA SER A 578 -41.92 -14.40 7.99
C SER A 578 -41.98 -14.23 9.53
N ALA A 579 -42.27 -15.28 10.27
CA ALA A 579 -42.26 -15.24 11.73
C ALA A 579 -40.85 -15.10 12.27
N MET A 580 -39.89 -15.78 11.65
CA MET A 580 -38.46 -15.65 11.97
C MET A 580 -37.94 -14.27 11.60
N GLN A 581 -38.29 -13.74 10.42
CA GLN A 581 -37.96 -12.36 10.03
C GLN A 581 -38.41 -11.35 11.07
N SER A 582 -39.67 -11.45 11.54
CA SER A 582 -40.22 -10.56 12.55
C SER A 582 -39.43 -10.63 13.86
N ARG A 583 -39.12 -11.83 14.34
CA ARG A 583 -38.32 -12.01 15.57
C ARG A 583 -36.90 -11.43 15.45
N VAL A 584 -36.22 -11.65 14.32
CA VAL A 584 -34.89 -11.08 14.07
C VAL A 584 -34.98 -9.55 13.96
N ALA A 585 -36.00 -9.01 13.29
CA ALA A 585 -36.24 -7.58 13.20
C ALA A 585 -36.48 -6.95 14.60
N GLU A 586 -37.20 -7.62 15.50
CA GLU A 586 -37.38 -7.20 16.88
C GLU A 586 -36.04 -7.13 17.62
N VAL A 587 -35.17 -8.13 17.49
CA VAL A 587 -33.82 -8.11 18.07
C VAL A 587 -33.00 -6.94 17.57
N LEU A 588 -33.06 -6.62 16.26
CA LEU A 588 -32.27 -5.55 15.62
C LEU A 588 -32.88 -4.14 15.78
N SER A 589 -34.10 -4.02 16.33
CA SER A 589 -34.76 -2.74 16.60
C SER A 589 -35.09 -2.50 18.06
N GLY A 590 -35.03 -3.55 18.91
CA GLY A 590 -35.26 -3.47 20.34
C GLY A 590 -34.08 -2.87 21.11
N GLU A 591 -34.06 -3.15 22.44
CA GLU A 591 -33.01 -2.66 23.33
C GLU A 591 -31.61 -3.16 22.87
N GLY A 592 -30.71 -2.22 22.63
CA GLY A 592 -29.36 -2.50 22.05
C GLY A 592 -29.35 -2.92 20.58
N GLY A 593 -30.52 -3.08 19.93
CA GLY A 593 -30.62 -3.55 18.55
C GLY A 593 -30.09 -2.53 17.52
N THR A 594 -30.26 -1.25 17.78
CA THR A 594 -29.75 -0.18 16.94
C THR A 594 -28.21 -0.15 16.91
N GLU A 595 -27.58 -0.41 18.05
CA GLU A 595 -26.11 -0.52 18.16
C GLU A 595 -25.60 -1.76 17.42
N ILE A 596 -26.28 -2.91 17.57
CA ILE A 596 -25.96 -4.14 16.81
C ILE A 596 -26.05 -3.86 15.31
N TRP A 597 -27.14 -3.22 14.85
CA TRP A 597 -27.34 -2.91 13.45
C TRP A 597 -26.31 -1.91 12.93
N SER A 598 -25.97 -0.88 13.70
CA SER A 598 -24.91 0.09 13.35
C SER A 598 -23.55 -0.58 13.14
N LEU A 599 -23.22 -1.59 13.97
CA LEU A 599 -22.01 -2.39 13.81
C LEU A 599 -22.03 -3.21 12.52
N VAL A 600 -23.17 -3.83 12.18
CA VAL A 600 -23.34 -4.55 10.90
C VAL A 600 -23.15 -3.60 9.73
N MET A 601 -23.80 -2.43 9.74
CA MET A 601 -23.68 -1.44 8.68
C MET A 601 -22.24 -0.91 8.52
N LEU A 602 -21.55 -0.64 9.63
CA LEU A 602 -20.14 -0.26 9.60
C LEU A 602 -19.29 -1.36 8.96
N SER A 603 -19.53 -2.62 9.27
CA SER A 603 -18.77 -3.74 8.72
C SER A 603 -18.93 -3.88 7.21
N GLN A 604 -20.08 -3.50 6.66
CA GLN A 604 -20.37 -3.59 5.23
C GLN A 604 -19.80 -2.42 4.39
N GLN A 605 -19.13 -1.45 5.02
CA GLN A 605 -18.47 -0.35 4.32
C GLN A 605 -17.09 -0.71 3.77
N LEU A 606 -16.55 -1.91 4.04
CA LEU A 606 -15.20 -2.30 3.62
C LEU A 606 -14.97 -2.14 2.12
N ASP A 607 -15.91 -2.59 1.28
CA ASP A 607 -15.79 -2.50 -0.18
C ASP A 607 -15.72 -1.03 -0.65
N GLU A 608 -16.53 -0.15 -0.06
CA GLU A 608 -16.50 1.28 -0.36
C GLU A 608 -15.17 1.91 0.08
N VAL A 609 -14.67 1.54 1.25
CA VAL A 609 -13.36 2.01 1.75
C VAL A 609 -12.22 1.54 0.84
N ILE A 610 -12.25 0.30 0.35
CA ILE A 610 -11.27 -0.22 -0.61
C ILE A 610 -11.29 0.62 -1.89
N VAL A 611 -12.46 0.88 -2.46
CA VAL A 611 -12.61 1.72 -3.66
C VAL A 611 -12.14 3.15 -3.39
N GLN A 612 -12.46 3.72 -2.24
CA GLN A 612 -11.97 5.04 -1.84
C GLN A 612 -10.44 5.08 -1.74
N CYS A 613 -9.81 4.08 -1.08
CA CYS A 613 -8.36 3.97 -0.96
C CYS A 613 -7.69 3.81 -2.34
N ARG A 614 -8.28 3.00 -3.23
CA ARG A 614 -7.83 2.86 -4.61
C ARG A 614 -7.81 4.18 -5.36
N ASN A 615 -8.91 4.95 -5.30
CA ASN A 615 -9.09 6.18 -6.06
C ASN A 615 -8.25 7.35 -5.51
N SER A 616 -8.12 7.43 -4.18
CA SER A 616 -7.32 8.48 -3.51
C SER A 616 -5.84 8.11 -3.37
N ALA A 617 -5.48 6.85 -3.65
CA ALA A 617 -4.18 6.27 -3.35
C ALA A 617 -3.75 6.48 -1.88
N GLU A 618 -4.70 6.39 -0.91
CA GLU A 618 -4.48 6.70 0.51
C GLU A 618 -4.82 5.50 1.41
N PRO A 619 -3.83 4.65 1.74
CA PRO A 619 -4.01 3.48 2.62
C PRO A 619 -4.48 3.81 4.04
N ALA A 620 -4.23 5.03 4.54
CA ALA A 620 -4.61 5.45 5.88
C ALA A 620 -6.13 5.38 6.13
N ASN A 621 -6.95 5.51 5.07
CA ASN A 621 -8.40 5.38 5.19
C ASN A 621 -8.80 3.96 5.59
N LEU A 622 -8.12 2.93 5.07
CA LEU A 622 -8.35 1.53 5.44
C LEU A 622 -7.90 1.26 6.89
N ALA A 623 -6.75 1.80 7.32
CA ALA A 623 -6.28 1.67 8.69
C ALA A 623 -7.28 2.27 9.69
N LYS A 624 -7.78 3.48 9.44
CA LYS A 624 -8.79 4.16 10.26
C LYS A 624 -10.12 3.41 10.30
N TYR A 625 -10.56 2.87 9.16
CA TYR A 625 -11.74 2.02 9.10
C TYR A 625 -11.56 0.76 9.95
N THR A 626 -10.43 0.06 9.82
CA THR A 626 -10.12 -1.15 10.59
C THR A 626 -10.16 -0.89 12.09
N PHE A 627 -9.55 0.21 12.54
CA PHE A 627 -9.63 0.62 13.95
C PHE A 627 -11.07 0.94 14.40
N SER A 628 -11.83 1.67 13.57
CA SER A 628 -13.22 2.01 13.90
C SER A 628 -14.08 0.75 14.06
N LEU A 629 -13.90 -0.24 13.18
CA LEU A 629 -14.58 -1.52 13.25
C LEU A 629 -14.16 -2.34 14.48
N ALA A 630 -12.86 -2.41 14.78
CA ALA A 630 -12.31 -3.09 15.95
C ALA A 630 -12.84 -2.47 17.27
N ARG A 631 -12.89 -1.14 17.34
CA ARG A 631 -13.43 -0.40 18.49
C ARG A 631 -14.93 -0.63 18.67
N ALA A 632 -15.69 -0.57 17.57
CA ALA A 632 -17.14 -0.84 17.62
C ALA A 632 -17.44 -2.28 18.04
N PHE A 633 -16.68 -3.26 17.54
CA PHE A 633 -16.78 -4.66 17.98
C PHE A 633 -16.39 -4.84 19.45
N SER A 634 -15.34 -4.18 19.93
CA SER A 634 -14.93 -4.27 21.34
C SER A 634 -16.05 -3.77 22.28
N ARG A 635 -16.76 -2.70 21.90
CA ARG A 635 -17.94 -2.22 22.63
C ARG A 635 -19.10 -3.22 22.57
N PHE A 636 -19.43 -3.72 21.38
CA PHE A 636 -20.45 -4.76 21.21
C PHE A 636 -20.19 -5.99 22.08
N TYR A 637 -18.95 -6.47 22.13
CA TYR A 637 -18.56 -7.60 22.98
C TYR A 637 -18.72 -7.33 24.47
N HIS A 638 -18.48 -6.08 24.90
CA HIS A 638 -18.68 -5.67 26.30
C HIS A 638 -20.16 -5.64 26.66
N ASP A 639 -21.01 -5.13 25.79
CA ASP A 639 -22.42 -4.86 26.05
C ASP A 639 -23.30 -6.11 25.86
N HIS A 640 -22.85 -7.11 25.08
CA HIS A 640 -23.62 -8.31 24.76
C HIS A 640 -22.93 -9.61 25.21
N ARG A 641 -23.64 -10.45 25.99
CA ARG A 641 -23.12 -11.72 26.50
C ARG A 641 -23.35 -12.87 25.53
N ILE A 642 -22.60 -12.92 24.40
CA ILE A 642 -22.79 -13.88 23.29
C ILE A 642 -22.81 -15.33 23.75
N LEU A 643 -21.87 -15.73 24.65
CA LEU A 643 -21.68 -17.13 25.07
C LEU A 643 -22.79 -17.62 26.01
N THR A 644 -23.46 -16.73 26.73
CA THR A 644 -24.44 -17.05 27.82
C THR A 644 -25.83 -16.53 27.51
N GLU A 645 -26.10 -16.00 26.33
CA GLU A 645 -27.43 -15.57 25.88
C GLU A 645 -28.39 -16.73 25.88
N GLN A 646 -29.58 -16.56 26.47
CA GLN A 646 -30.57 -17.61 26.65
C GLN A 646 -31.63 -17.64 25.54
N ASP A 647 -31.96 -16.48 24.95
CA ASP A 647 -32.88 -16.44 23.84
C ASP A 647 -32.19 -16.93 22.56
N ASP A 648 -32.67 -18.01 21.98
CA ASP A 648 -32.08 -18.70 20.85
C ASP A 648 -31.98 -17.82 19.59
N VAL A 649 -32.99 -16.95 19.37
CA VAL A 649 -33.00 -16.05 18.22
C VAL A 649 -31.97 -14.93 18.43
N ARG A 650 -31.98 -14.28 19.59
CA ARG A 650 -31.03 -13.26 19.95
C ARG A 650 -29.59 -13.79 19.92
N ARG A 651 -29.34 -14.97 20.49
CA ARG A 651 -28.04 -15.65 20.44
C ARG A 651 -27.58 -15.89 19.03
N SER A 652 -28.46 -16.38 18.14
CA SER A 652 -28.15 -16.62 16.73
C SER A 652 -27.83 -15.32 15.99
N VAL A 653 -28.54 -14.23 16.26
CA VAL A 653 -28.21 -12.89 15.71
C VAL A 653 -26.84 -12.45 16.17
N LEU A 654 -26.52 -12.55 17.47
CA LEU A 654 -25.19 -12.14 18.00
C LEU A 654 -24.04 -12.98 17.42
N ILE A 655 -24.25 -14.28 17.22
CA ILE A 655 -23.27 -15.17 16.56
C ILE A 655 -23.10 -14.79 15.09
N ALA A 656 -24.18 -14.55 14.34
CA ALA A 656 -24.12 -14.12 12.95
C ALA A 656 -23.38 -12.78 12.78
N VAL A 657 -23.70 -11.80 13.62
CA VAL A 657 -22.98 -10.51 13.66
C VAL A 657 -21.49 -10.72 13.95
N THR A 658 -21.15 -11.54 14.94
CA THR A 658 -19.75 -11.84 15.27
C THR A 658 -19.02 -12.49 14.08
N LYS A 659 -19.69 -13.38 13.34
CA LYS A 659 -19.16 -14.04 12.13
C LYS A 659 -18.88 -13.02 11.01
N ILE A 660 -19.82 -12.11 10.75
CA ILE A 660 -19.65 -11.01 9.78
C ILE A 660 -18.45 -10.16 10.17
N ILE A 661 -18.38 -9.70 11.44
CA ILE A 661 -17.29 -8.86 11.92
C ILE A 661 -15.94 -9.57 11.83
N ARG A 662 -15.88 -10.86 12.20
CA ARG A 662 -14.69 -11.69 12.06
C ARG A 662 -14.17 -11.66 10.63
N THR A 663 -15.04 -11.91 9.65
CA THR A 663 -14.69 -11.90 8.23
C THR A 663 -14.15 -10.54 7.82
N GLN A 664 -14.88 -9.46 8.12
CA GLN A 664 -14.51 -8.12 7.70
C GLN A 664 -13.21 -7.61 8.35
N LEU A 665 -13.01 -7.84 9.67
CA LEU A 665 -11.78 -7.49 10.37
C LEU A 665 -10.58 -8.27 9.83
N THR A 666 -10.72 -9.58 9.62
CA THR A 666 -9.63 -10.41 9.09
C THR A 666 -9.27 -9.99 7.67
N THR A 667 -10.26 -9.69 6.83
CA THR A 667 -10.04 -9.19 5.47
C THR A 667 -9.34 -7.83 5.49
N ALA A 668 -9.82 -6.87 6.27
CA ALA A 668 -9.22 -5.54 6.37
C ALA A 668 -7.77 -5.59 6.89
N LEU A 669 -7.52 -6.40 7.94
CA LEU A 669 -6.16 -6.63 8.45
C LEU A 669 -5.27 -7.31 7.41
N GLY A 670 -5.77 -8.31 6.69
CA GLY A 670 -5.04 -8.98 5.60
C GLY A 670 -4.65 -8.02 4.46
N ILE A 671 -5.52 -7.08 4.11
CA ILE A 671 -5.22 -6.02 3.12
C ILE A 671 -4.15 -5.05 3.68
N LEU A 672 -4.16 -4.75 4.98
CA LEU A 672 -3.07 -4.00 5.62
C LEU A 672 -1.77 -4.82 5.74
N GLY A 673 -1.77 -6.10 5.35
CA GLY A 673 -0.64 -7.02 5.50
C GLY A 673 -0.40 -7.47 6.93
N ILE A 674 -1.45 -7.49 7.74
CA ILE A 674 -1.41 -7.88 9.15
C ILE A 674 -2.10 -9.23 9.30
N ASN A 675 -1.36 -10.24 9.75
CA ASN A 675 -1.91 -11.55 10.08
C ASN A 675 -2.62 -11.51 11.44
N VAL A 676 -3.55 -12.44 11.63
CA VAL A 676 -4.29 -12.60 12.88
C VAL A 676 -3.86 -13.92 13.54
N PRO A 677 -3.11 -13.88 14.65
CA PRO A 677 -2.72 -15.09 15.36
C PRO A 677 -3.93 -15.82 15.94
N GLU A 678 -3.77 -17.10 16.22
CA GLU A 678 -4.82 -17.89 16.84
C GLU A 678 -5.12 -17.43 18.27
N GLN A 679 -4.09 -17.05 19.01
CA GLN A 679 -4.15 -16.56 20.39
C GLN A 679 -3.17 -15.40 20.56
N MET A 680 -3.53 -14.49 21.49
CA MET A 680 -2.73 -13.30 21.73
C MET A 680 -2.89 -12.81 23.17
#